data_4262e4513f1f9c27dffbcab6eaabef83
#
_entry.id   4262e4513f1f9c27dffbcab6eaabef83
#
_cell.length_a   1.000
_cell.length_b   1.000
_cell.length_c   1.000
_cell.angle_alpha   90.00
_cell.angle_beta   90.00
_cell.angle_gamma   90.00
#
_symmetry.space_group_name_H-M   'P 1'
#
loop_
_entity.id
_entity.type
_entity.pdbx_description
1 polymer ?
#
loop_
_entity_poly.entity_id
_entity_poly.type
_entity_poly.pdbx_seq_one_letter_code
_entity_poly.pdbx_strand_id
1 'polypeptide(L)'
;MAAPIFNTNTDALPVNPDLQKERASASFNVLELTHILDGGPEITKRRKELESLILSDPVFSNKDLLYLTKSEQYENAVLRSVKLVQWKNKYKWSPEDVAMAQRVNNSTEAITLHTDMFIPALQRLTSEEQREKWLPLALNHDIIGTYAQTELGHGTNLRNLETTATFDAATDEFVLNTPKITSMKWWPGALGKSSTHAIVLAQLVIAGNQHGLQAFIIQLRSLDDHSPLPGITVGDIGPKLGLNYVDNGFLILTNLRIPRENMLMGNASVSRDGQFKQLKSDKTNYSTMMYVRVLITKWAFGCLAGSAMIAMRYSAVRRQLYIDPKAEEVQILDYQTQQYKLFPALASAFAIFFTSQKLTSGYNQDLSSLIKGDKELLAEYHSVTSAMKAVCSDLMTDHIGTLRRSLGGHGYMMLSGLATVMLNSLTLVTVEGENTVLYQQTARHLLKQVARAMSGSVLTGSVAFLSKDLDNVPQLETPEDCRNVHLVLQLYQKMAKRVLIQAGTLVQTDLMQGLPEHEAWNKNQVTLVRAAKAYSLLQLVQCNVEGVDHLRTSASPGLVAALHRCCCLFALYYLNINAGLFMQTDSVSPSQLDTVRATEMQLLSEIRPDAVALADAIDLPDAGHKSVLGCYDGNVYERMYAAALGEPMNKSQVHPSYYKHLRGMIKGSTSKL
;
A
#
# COMPACT_ATOMS: atom_id res chain seq x y z
N MET A 1 2.28 41.44 -13.83
CA MET A 1 1.69 41.36 -12.46
C MET A 1 2.35 42.44 -11.61
N ALA A 2 1.62 43.05 -10.69
CA ALA A 2 2.24 43.85 -9.63
C ALA A 2 3.19 42.98 -8.81
N ALA A 3 4.25 43.57 -8.24
CA ALA A 3 5.14 42.83 -7.34
C ALA A 3 4.34 42.26 -6.17
N PRO A 4 4.67 41.04 -5.70
CA PRO A 4 3.98 40.41 -4.58
C PRO A 4 4.14 41.31 -3.32
N ILE A 5 3.01 41.50 -2.61
CA ILE A 5 2.94 42.33 -1.42
C ILE A 5 3.67 41.65 -0.24
N PHE A 6 3.67 40.34 -0.20
CA PHE A 6 4.33 39.53 0.83
C PHE A 6 5.56 38.82 0.24
N ASN A 7 6.50 38.45 1.12
CA ASN A 7 7.69 37.71 0.70
C ASN A 7 7.33 36.35 0.15
N THR A 8 7.76 36.06 -1.08
CA THR A 8 7.56 34.80 -1.76
C THR A 8 8.84 33.98 -1.89
N ASN A 9 9.98 34.50 -1.41
CA ASN A 9 11.23 33.76 -1.32
C ASN A 9 11.21 32.89 -0.05
N THR A 10 10.57 31.72 -0.16
CA THR A 10 10.35 30.82 0.97
C THR A 10 11.63 30.15 1.45
N ASP A 11 12.67 30.05 0.61
CA ASP A 11 13.92 29.37 0.97
C ASP A 11 14.82 30.21 1.89
N ALA A 12 14.54 31.50 2.01
CA ALA A 12 15.27 32.43 2.89
C ALA A 12 14.56 32.68 4.23
N LEU A 13 13.42 32.05 4.48
CA LEU A 13 12.65 32.26 5.71
C LEU A 13 13.21 31.38 6.85
N PRO A 14 13.24 31.91 8.11
CA PRO A 14 13.58 31.09 9.26
C PRO A 14 12.51 30.03 9.51
N VAL A 15 12.88 28.99 10.25
CA VAL A 15 11.92 27.98 10.71
C VAL A 15 10.86 28.64 11.58
N ASN A 16 9.61 28.25 11.39
CA ASN A 16 8.47 28.73 12.18
C ASN A 16 8.71 28.51 13.68
N PRO A 17 8.57 29.54 14.54
CA PRO A 17 8.88 29.44 15.97
C PRO A 17 8.09 28.38 16.72
N ASP A 18 6.81 28.19 16.37
CA ASP A 18 5.98 27.16 16.99
C ASP A 18 6.54 25.77 16.71
N LEU A 19 6.90 25.50 15.45
CA LEU A 19 7.46 24.20 15.05
C LEU A 19 8.85 23.97 15.65
N GLN A 20 9.66 25.03 15.79
CA GLN A 20 10.95 24.96 16.47
C GLN A 20 10.79 24.61 17.96
N LYS A 21 9.80 25.21 18.63
CA LYS A 21 9.46 24.91 20.03
C LYS A 21 9.01 23.45 20.20
N GLU A 22 8.15 22.96 19.31
CA GLU A 22 7.70 21.56 19.32
C GLU A 22 8.87 20.58 19.21
N ARG A 23 9.81 20.83 18.32
CA ARG A 23 11.02 20.00 18.15
C ARG A 23 11.93 20.00 19.37
N ALA A 24 12.03 21.15 20.05
CA ALA A 24 12.84 21.29 21.25
C ALA A 24 12.23 20.56 22.47
N SER A 25 10.94 20.25 22.46
CA SER A 25 10.24 19.55 23.55
C SER A 25 10.38 18.02 23.50
N ALA A 26 10.97 17.46 22.46
CA ALA A 26 11.09 16.00 22.24
C ALA A 26 11.81 15.31 23.39
N SER A 27 11.22 14.22 23.91
CA SER A 27 11.81 13.41 24.99
C SER A 27 12.86 12.41 24.51
N PHE A 28 13.11 12.31 23.22
CA PHE A 28 14.03 11.37 22.59
C PHE A 28 14.77 12.00 21.40
N ASN A 29 15.83 11.33 20.93
CA ASN A 29 16.57 11.74 19.73
C ASN A 29 15.80 11.31 18.47
N VAL A 30 15.32 12.29 17.69
CA VAL A 30 14.55 12.06 16.44
C VAL A 30 15.34 11.23 15.44
N LEU A 31 16.66 11.48 15.31
CA LEU A 31 17.50 10.74 14.36
C LEU A 31 17.62 9.27 14.72
N GLU A 32 17.57 8.89 16.01
CA GLU A 32 17.55 7.50 16.44
C GLU A 32 16.33 6.76 15.89
N LEU A 33 15.14 7.36 15.96
CA LEU A 33 13.95 6.77 15.36
C LEU A 33 14.04 6.71 13.83
N THR A 34 14.59 7.74 13.20
CA THR A 34 14.84 7.74 11.74
C THR A 34 15.73 6.54 11.34
N HIS A 35 16.80 6.28 12.11
CA HIS A 35 17.66 5.13 11.87
C HIS A 35 16.90 3.80 11.97
N ILE A 36 16.01 3.67 12.94
CA ILE A 36 15.17 2.47 13.09
C ILE A 36 14.22 2.30 11.90
N LEU A 37 13.57 3.40 11.48
CA LEU A 37 12.63 3.38 10.36
C LEU A 37 13.29 3.09 9.01
N ASP A 38 14.52 3.51 8.83
CA ASP A 38 15.31 3.24 7.62
C ASP A 38 15.97 1.87 7.62
N GLY A 39 16.24 1.29 8.81
CA GLY A 39 16.95 0.01 8.98
C GLY A 39 18.41 0.16 9.41
N GLY A 40 18.81 1.33 9.88
CA GLY A 40 20.13 1.61 10.47
C GLY A 40 20.76 2.91 10.00
N PRO A 41 21.80 3.40 10.73
CA PRO A 41 22.44 4.68 10.43
C PRO A 41 23.11 4.72 9.05
N GLU A 42 23.70 3.63 8.59
CA GLU A 42 24.32 3.57 7.26
C GLU A 42 23.28 3.62 6.14
N ILE A 43 22.10 3.02 6.35
CA ILE A 43 21.00 3.08 5.40
C ILE A 43 20.43 4.51 5.34
N THR A 44 20.29 5.17 6.49
CA THR A 44 19.87 6.59 6.53
C THR A 44 20.86 7.47 5.78
N LYS A 45 22.16 7.30 6.02
CA LYS A 45 23.21 8.03 5.32
C LYS A 45 23.10 7.82 3.80
N ARG A 46 22.99 6.55 3.38
CA ARG A 46 22.85 6.21 1.95
C ARG A 46 21.61 6.83 1.33
N ARG A 47 20.48 6.78 2.03
CA ARG A 47 19.23 7.42 1.57
C ARG A 47 19.42 8.93 1.38
N LYS A 48 20.09 9.62 2.31
CA LYS A 48 20.36 11.07 2.19
C LYS A 48 21.28 11.40 1.01
N GLU A 49 22.25 10.56 0.70
CA GLU A 49 23.08 10.71 -0.50
C GLU A 49 22.23 10.63 -1.78
N LEU A 50 21.35 9.63 -1.86
CA LEU A 50 20.43 9.47 -2.99
C LEU A 50 19.41 10.62 -3.07
N GLU A 51 18.88 11.08 -1.93
CA GLU A 51 18.03 12.27 -1.87
C GLU A 51 18.72 13.49 -2.47
N SER A 52 19.94 13.78 -2.05
CA SER A 52 20.70 14.93 -2.53
C SER A 52 20.93 14.84 -4.05
N LEU A 53 21.27 13.65 -4.56
CA LEU A 53 21.43 13.45 -5.99
C LEU A 53 20.12 13.69 -6.77
N ILE A 54 19.01 13.12 -6.30
CA ILE A 54 17.71 13.21 -6.97
C ILE A 54 17.19 14.66 -6.93
N LEU A 55 17.24 15.30 -5.78
CA LEU A 55 16.71 16.65 -5.61
C LEU A 55 17.53 17.73 -6.30
N SER A 56 18.80 17.45 -6.63
CA SER A 56 19.65 18.35 -7.40
C SER A 56 19.35 18.36 -8.90
N ASP A 57 18.63 17.36 -9.42
CA ASP A 57 18.37 17.22 -10.86
C ASP A 57 16.99 17.82 -11.21
N PRO A 58 16.93 18.78 -12.17
CA PRO A 58 15.69 19.44 -12.58
C PRO A 58 14.57 18.48 -13.05
N VAL A 59 14.91 17.30 -13.53
CA VAL A 59 13.93 16.26 -13.95
C VAL A 59 13.00 15.88 -12.79
N PHE A 60 13.48 15.94 -11.55
CA PHE A 60 12.70 15.59 -10.36
C PHE A 60 12.00 16.79 -9.72
N SER A 61 12.06 17.97 -10.34
CA SER A 61 11.28 19.12 -9.88
C SER A 61 9.79 18.80 -9.85
N ASN A 62 9.12 19.21 -8.77
CA ASN A 62 7.67 19.09 -8.63
C ASN A 62 6.92 20.35 -9.04
N LYS A 63 7.64 21.36 -9.53
CA LYS A 63 7.04 22.58 -10.05
C LYS A 63 6.07 22.21 -11.19
N ASP A 64 4.90 22.80 -11.15
CA ASP A 64 3.87 22.64 -12.17
C ASP A 64 3.25 21.24 -12.34
N LEU A 65 3.64 20.21 -11.57
CA LEU A 65 3.10 18.84 -11.70
C LEU A 65 1.58 18.78 -11.56
N LEU A 66 0.99 19.67 -10.77
CA LEU A 66 -0.47 19.71 -10.53
C LEU A 66 -1.24 20.21 -11.75
N TYR A 67 -0.58 20.87 -12.68
CA TYR A 67 -1.20 21.48 -13.86
C TYR A 67 -1.02 20.64 -15.13
N LEU A 68 -0.29 19.53 -15.03
CA LEU A 68 -0.04 18.65 -16.18
C LEU A 68 -1.29 17.86 -16.57
N THR A 69 -1.54 17.77 -17.86
CA THR A 69 -2.51 16.83 -18.44
C THR A 69 -2.05 15.39 -18.21
N LYS A 70 -2.95 14.41 -18.39
CA LYS A 70 -2.59 12.98 -18.26
C LYS A 70 -1.39 12.59 -19.15
N SER A 71 -1.35 13.10 -20.39
CA SER A 71 -0.23 12.82 -21.32
C SER A 71 1.10 13.39 -20.83
N GLU A 72 1.07 14.63 -20.32
CA GLU A 72 2.26 15.27 -19.76
C GLU A 72 2.72 14.62 -18.46
N GLN A 73 1.78 14.17 -17.61
CA GLN A 73 2.10 13.39 -16.41
C GLN A 73 2.80 12.08 -16.78
N TYR A 74 2.32 11.37 -17.79
CA TYR A 74 2.94 10.15 -18.28
C TYR A 74 4.34 10.43 -18.84
N GLU A 75 4.51 11.43 -19.71
CA GLU A 75 5.82 11.82 -20.25
C GLU A 75 6.82 12.15 -19.14
N ASN A 76 6.41 12.92 -18.13
CA ASN A 76 7.24 13.24 -16.98
C ASN A 76 7.63 11.97 -16.18
N ALA A 77 6.70 11.05 -15.98
CA ALA A 77 6.96 9.79 -15.28
C ALA A 77 7.93 8.88 -16.06
N VAL A 78 7.80 8.81 -17.39
CA VAL A 78 8.75 8.09 -18.26
C VAL A 78 10.14 8.71 -18.17
N LEU A 79 10.24 10.04 -18.25
CA LEU A 79 11.52 10.75 -18.14
C LEU A 79 12.22 10.47 -16.82
N ARG A 80 11.47 10.49 -15.71
CA ARG A 80 12.00 10.15 -14.37
C ARG A 80 12.45 8.69 -14.29
N SER A 81 11.65 7.76 -14.82
CA SER A 81 12.02 6.34 -14.89
C SER A 81 13.32 6.12 -15.64
N VAL A 82 13.45 6.72 -16.84
CA VAL A 82 14.67 6.64 -17.65
C VAL A 82 15.89 7.19 -16.89
N LYS A 83 15.72 8.33 -16.22
CA LYS A 83 16.81 8.95 -15.44
C LYS A 83 17.28 8.06 -14.29
N LEU A 84 16.35 7.46 -13.55
CA LEU A 84 16.69 6.51 -12.46
C LEU A 84 17.42 5.27 -13.01
N VAL A 85 17.00 4.72 -14.14
CA VAL A 85 17.68 3.59 -14.80
C VAL A 85 19.09 3.99 -15.24
N GLN A 86 19.26 5.17 -15.83
CA GLN A 86 20.58 5.71 -16.22
C GLN A 86 21.50 5.81 -14.99
N TRP A 87 21.00 6.32 -13.88
CA TRP A 87 21.77 6.42 -12.62
C TRP A 87 22.06 5.07 -12.01
N LYS A 88 21.07 4.16 -11.97
CA LYS A 88 21.31 2.77 -11.57
C LYS A 88 22.49 2.16 -12.30
N ASN A 89 22.53 2.31 -13.63
CA ASN A 89 23.61 1.74 -14.47
C ASN A 89 24.94 2.47 -14.25
N LYS A 90 24.92 3.82 -14.19
CA LYS A 90 26.11 4.66 -14.01
C LYS A 90 26.79 4.43 -12.65
N TYR A 91 25.98 4.41 -11.58
CA TYR A 91 26.45 4.33 -10.19
C TYR A 91 26.43 2.92 -9.63
N LYS A 92 26.01 1.92 -10.44
CA LYS A 92 25.91 0.50 -10.03
C LYS A 92 25.03 0.31 -8.78
N TRP A 93 23.88 0.97 -8.77
CA TRP A 93 22.94 0.90 -7.64
C TRP A 93 22.48 -0.53 -7.37
N SER A 94 22.43 -0.88 -6.08
CA SER A 94 21.81 -2.11 -5.61
C SER A 94 20.26 -2.04 -5.75
N PRO A 95 19.55 -3.16 -5.65
CA PRO A 95 18.08 -3.15 -5.57
C PRO A 95 17.55 -2.28 -4.43
N GLU A 96 18.25 -2.22 -3.30
CA GLU A 96 17.93 -1.40 -2.14
C GLU A 96 18.11 0.10 -2.46
N ASP A 97 19.17 0.48 -3.15
CA ASP A 97 19.39 1.86 -3.64
C ASP A 97 18.25 2.30 -4.55
N VAL A 98 17.83 1.43 -5.48
CA VAL A 98 16.71 1.70 -6.38
C VAL A 98 15.41 1.93 -5.58
N ALA A 99 15.11 1.06 -4.61
CA ALA A 99 13.94 1.20 -3.76
C ALA A 99 13.95 2.50 -2.93
N MET A 100 15.13 2.91 -2.41
CA MET A 100 15.30 4.20 -1.72
C MET A 100 15.08 5.38 -2.68
N ALA A 101 15.64 5.33 -3.88
CA ALA A 101 15.47 6.37 -4.88
C ALA A 101 14.01 6.52 -5.33
N GLN A 102 13.28 5.41 -5.49
CA GLN A 102 11.86 5.40 -5.77
C GLN A 102 11.04 6.07 -4.64
N ARG A 103 11.40 5.79 -3.38
CA ARG A 103 10.76 6.45 -2.22
C ARG A 103 10.94 7.98 -2.26
N VAL A 104 12.15 8.48 -2.56
CA VAL A 104 12.44 9.92 -2.67
C VAL A 104 11.62 10.56 -3.79
N ASN A 105 11.49 9.89 -4.94
CA ASN A 105 10.68 10.34 -6.07
C ASN A 105 9.18 10.20 -5.82
N ASN A 106 8.76 9.68 -4.65
CA ASN A 106 7.37 9.33 -4.33
C ASN A 106 6.76 8.39 -5.38
N SER A 107 7.54 7.41 -5.84
CA SER A 107 7.16 6.37 -6.79
C SER A 107 6.49 6.90 -8.07
N THR A 108 6.83 8.14 -8.51
CA THR A 108 6.27 8.73 -9.74
C THR A 108 7.02 8.17 -10.95
N GLU A 109 6.75 6.93 -11.28
CA GLU A 109 7.40 6.18 -12.37
C GLU A 109 6.36 5.45 -13.21
N ALA A 110 6.57 5.43 -14.53
CA ALA A 110 5.64 4.79 -15.47
C ALA A 110 5.80 3.26 -15.51
N ILE A 111 7.00 2.75 -15.22
CA ILE A 111 7.39 1.35 -15.49
C ILE A 111 7.63 0.52 -14.22
N THR A 112 7.04 0.87 -13.10
CA THR A 112 7.23 0.13 -11.82
C THR A 112 6.83 -1.34 -11.93
N LEU A 113 5.85 -1.70 -12.75
CA LEU A 113 5.42 -3.09 -12.93
C LEU A 113 6.51 -3.99 -13.55
N HIS A 114 7.46 -3.38 -14.27
CA HIS A 114 8.63 -4.09 -14.77
C HIS A 114 9.51 -4.61 -13.62
N THR A 115 9.78 -3.79 -12.61
CA THR A 115 10.60 -4.15 -11.46
C THR A 115 9.84 -4.98 -10.41
N ASP A 116 8.55 -4.67 -10.21
CA ASP A 116 7.77 -5.22 -9.10
C ASP A 116 7.07 -6.54 -9.45
N MET A 117 6.80 -6.80 -10.74
CA MET A 117 6.07 -7.99 -11.18
C MET A 117 6.79 -8.76 -12.29
N PHE A 118 7.25 -8.09 -13.37
CA PHE A 118 7.80 -8.78 -14.54
C PHE A 118 9.14 -9.48 -14.20
N ILE A 119 10.11 -8.77 -13.62
CA ILE A 119 11.39 -9.35 -13.19
C ILE A 119 11.18 -10.46 -12.16
N PRO A 120 10.42 -10.28 -11.06
CA PRO A 120 10.10 -11.36 -10.13
C PRO A 120 9.39 -12.57 -10.75
N ALA A 121 8.53 -12.36 -11.74
CA ALA A 121 7.88 -13.46 -12.46
C ALA A 121 8.90 -14.24 -13.30
N LEU A 122 9.83 -13.59 -14.01
CA LEU A 122 10.92 -14.25 -14.70
C LEU A 122 11.79 -15.08 -13.75
N GLN A 123 12.10 -14.55 -12.56
CA GLN A 123 12.90 -15.28 -11.56
C GLN A 123 12.21 -16.56 -11.04
N ARG A 124 10.88 -16.58 -10.98
CA ARG A 124 10.11 -17.63 -10.31
C ARG A 124 9.44 -18.62 -11.26
N LEU A 125 9.03 -18.19 -12.46
CA LEU A 125 8.20 -18.97 -13.37
C LEU A 125 8.99 -19.57 -14.55
N THR A 126 10.23 -19.15 -14.78
CA THR A 126 11.07 -19.66 -15.89
C THR A 126 11.83 -20.93 -15.49
N SER A 127 12.17 -21.76 -16.51
CA SER A 127 13.26 -22.73 -16.39
C SER A 127 14.61 -22.03 -16.27
N GLU A 128 15.67 -22.78 -15.97
CA GLU A 128 17.01 -22.20 -15.88
C GLU A 128 17.47 -21.59 -17.20
N GLU A 129 17.32 -22.30 -18.30
CA GLU A 129 17.64 -21.84 -19.67
C GLU A 129 16.84 -20.57 -20.03
N GLN A 130 15.55 -20.54 -19.72
CA GLN A 130 14.72 -19.34 -19.97
C GLN A 130 15.16 -18.16 -19.11
N ARG A 131 15.60 -18.40 -17.88
CA ARG A 131 16.08 -17.38 -16.97
C ARG A 131 17.37 -16.74 -17.48
N GLU A 132 18.30 -17.57 -17.94
CA GLU A 132 19.54 -17.10 -18.56
C GLU A 132 19.28 -16.25 -19.81
N LYS A 133 18.25 -16.57 -20.57
CA LYS A 133 17.83 -15.81 -21.78
C LYS A 133 17.18 -14.47 -21.42
N TRP A 134 16.14 -14.49 -20.56
CA TRP A 134 15.23 -13.34 -20.40
C TRP A 134 15.62 -12.40 -19.26
N LEU A 135 16.19 -12.93 -18.16
CA LEU A 135 16.45 -12.11 -16.98
C LEU A 135 17.53 -11.03 -17.20
N PRO A 136 18.65 -11.30 -17.90
CA PRO A 136 19.63 -10.25 -18.19
C PRO A 136 19.04 -9.11 -19.02
N LEU A 137 18.23 -9.42 -20.04
CA LEU A 137 17.56 -8.40 -20.88
C LEU A 137 16.64 -7.49 -20.06
N ALA A 138 15.89 -8.09 -19.12
CA ALA A 138 15.01 -7.34 -18.24
C ALA A 138 15.81 -6.50 -17.22
N LEU A 139 16.82 -7.06 -16.58
CA LEU A 139 17.64 -6.34 -15.58
C LEU A 139 18.39 -5.15 -16.19
N ASN A 140 18.84 -5.28 -17.42
CA ASN A 140 19.52 -4.20 -18.17
C ASN A 140 18.55 -3.18 -18.79
N HIS A 141 17.23 -3.45 -18.77
CA HIS A 141 16.20 -2.67 -19.49
C HIS A 141 16.36 -2.68 -21.02
N ASP A 142 16.99 -3.74 -21.58
CA ASP A 142 16.99 -4.01 -23.02
C ASP A 142 15.56 -4.35 -23.51
N ILE A 143 14.75 -4.86 -22.60
CA ILE A 143 13.30 -5.05 -22.71
C ILE A 143 12.57 -4.45 -21.51
N ILE A 144 11.40 -3.88 -21.73
CA ILE A 144 10.50 -3.41 -20.67
C ILE A 144 9.28 -4.31 -20.65
N GLY A 145 9.02 -4.95 -19.51
CA GLY A 145 7.93 -5.91 -19.39
C GLY A 145 6.79 -5.48 -18.48
N THR A 146 5.63 -6.07 -18.72
CA THR A 146 4.45 -5.98 -17.86
C THR A 146 3.91 -7.37 -17.53
N TYR A 147 2.96 -7.46 -16.58
CA TYR A 147 2.34 -8.72 -16.15
C TYR A 147 0.83 -8.67 -16.41
N ALA A 148 0.38 -9.35 -17.48
CA ALA A 148 -0.97 -9.28 -18.01
C ALA A 148 -1.82 -10.48 -17.58
N GLN A 149 -2.37 -10.40 -16.35
CA GLN A 149 -3.22 -11.44 -15.76
C GLN A 149 -4.70 -11.10 -15.90
N THR A 150 -5.13 -9.98 -15.32
CA THR A 150 -6.52 -9.56 -15.21
C THR A 150 -7.17 -9.36 -16.59
N GLU A 151 -8.40 -9.84 -16.74
CA GLU A 151 -9.24 -9.64 -17.92
C GLU A 151 -10.39 -8.69 -17.61
N LEU A 152 -11.00 -8.09 -18.62
CA LEU A 152 -12.13 -7.19 -18.47
C LEU A 152 -13.28 -7.85 -17.69
N GLY A 153 -13.53 -9.14 -17.93
CA GLY A 153 -14.55 -9.93 -17.25
C GLY A 153 -14.10 -10.66 -15.98
N HIS A 154 -12.79 -10.77 -15.71
CA HIS A 154 -12.28 -11.62 -14.64
C HIS A 154 -11.09 -10.97 -13.89
N GLY A 155 -11.35 -10.46 -12.69
CA GLY A 155 -10.32 -9.96 -11.78
C GLY A 155 -10.06 -10.89 -10.59
N THR A 156 -11.12 -11.40 -9.95
CA THR A 156 -11.04 -12.27 -8.77
C THR A 156 -10.99 -13.76 -9.13
N ASN A 157 -11.81 -14.19 -10.09
CA ASN A 157 -11.90 -15.58 -10.52
C ASN A 157 -10.85 -15.90 -11.58
N LEU A 158 -9.61 -15.98 -11.17
CA LEU A 158 -8.48 -16.22 -12.08
C LEU A 158 -8.52 -17.58 -12.77
N ARG A 159 -9.19 -18.58 -12.18
CA ARG A 159 -9.30 -19.89 -12.80
C ARG A 159 -10.14 -19.89 -14.07
N ASN A 160 -11.03 -18.90 -14.19
CA ASN A 160 -11.94 -18.77 -15.33
C ASN A 160 -11.48 -17.69 -16.31
N LEU A 161 -10.21 -17.32 -16.31
CA LEU A 161 -9.65 -16.48 -17.37
C LEU A 161 -9.95 -17.13 -18.73
N GLU A 162 -10.32 -16.32 -19.73
CA GLU A 162 -10.83 -16.78 -21.02
C GLU A 162 -9.82 -16.66 -22.16
N THR A 163 -8.72 -15.91 -21.98
CA THR A 163 -7.61 -15.88 -22.96
C THR A 163 -7.07 -17.29 -23.12
N THR A 164 -6.89 -17.74 -24.36
CA THR A 164 -6.42 -19.10 -24.68
C THR A 164 -5.02 -19.10 -25.27
N ALA A 165 -4.28 -20.18 -25.04
CA ALA A 165 -3.02 -20.50 -25.69
C ALA A 165 -3.12 -21.97 -26.19
N THR A 166 -3.38 -22.13 -27.49
CA THR A 166 -3.55 -23.44 -28.10
C THR A 166 -2.24 -23.92 -28.70
N PHE A 167 -1.77 -25.12 -28.32
CA PHE A 167 -0.54 -25.69 -28.85
C PHE A 167 -0.76 -26.26 -30.25
N ASP A 168 0.08 -25.86 -31.18
CA ASP A 168 0.14 -26.35 -32.56
C ASP A 168 1.41 -27.21 -32.70
N ALA A 169 1.24 -28.55 -32.62
CA ALA A 169 2.36 -29.50 -32.69
C ALA A 169 3.03 -29.54 -34.09
N ALA A 170 2.33 -29.10 -35.14
CA ALA A 170 2.88 -29.11 -36.50
C ALA A 170 3.94 -28.04 -36.68
N THR A 171 3.81 -26.89 -35.99
CA THR A 171 4.74 -25.74 -36.08
C THR A 171 5.61 -25.54 -34.82
N ASP A 172 5.39 -26.33 -33.76
CA ASP A 172 6.02 -26.19 -32.45
C ASP A 172 5.75 -24.80 -31.82
N GLU A 173 4.51 -24.31 -31.94
CA GLU A 173 4.09 -22.98 -31.52
C GLU A 173 2.84 -23.01 -30.64
N PHE A 174 2.64 -21.94 -29.86
CA PHE A 174 1.34 -21.62 -29.26
C PHE A 174 0.64 -20.53 -30.07
N VAL A 175 -0.67 -20.68 -30.25
CA VAL A 175 -1.56 -19.67 -30.82
C VAL A 175 -2.33 -19.02 -29.66
N LEU A 176 -2.00 -17.79 -29.32
CA LEU A 176 -2.69 -17.02 -28.28
C LEU A 176 -3.84 -16.23 -28.88
N ASN A 177 -4.99 -16.28 -28.21
CA ASN A 177 -6.19 -15.60 -28.71
C ASN A 177 -7.03 -14.99 -27.58
N THR A 178 -7.66 -13.86 -27.86
CA THR A 178 -8.69 -13.19 -27.06
C THR A 178 -10.06 -13.51 -27.67
N PRO A 179 -10.75 -14.59 -27.23
CA PRO A 179 -11.94 -15.10 -27.94
C PRO A 179 -13.19 -14.22 -27.78
N LYS A 180 -13.24 -13.41 -26.73
CA LYS A 180 -14.39 -12.55 -26.41
C LYS A 180 -13.90 -11.20 -25.87
N ILE A 181 -14.79 -10.21 -25.85
CA ILE A 181 -14.48 -8.89 -25.26
C ILE A 181 -14.14 -9.01 -23.77
N THR A 182 -14.79 -9.93 -23.04
CA THR A 182 -14.54 -10.18 -21.61
C THR A 182 -13.16 -10.77 -21.34
N SER A 183 -12.54 -11.43 -22.31
CA SER A 183 -11.19 -11.99 -22.22
C SER A 183 -10.06 -11.00 -22.55
N MET A 184 -10.39 -9.77 -22.96
CA MET A 184 -9.40 -8.71 -23.18
C MET A 184 -8.65 -8.43 -21.88
N LYS A 185 -7.31 -8.46 -21.91
CA LYS A 185 -6.50 -8.07 -20.75
C LYS A 185 -6.76 -6.61 -20.43
N TRP A 186 -6.91 -6.29 -19.15
CA TRP A 186 -7.30 -4.97 -18.66
C TRP A 186 -6.59 -4.66 -17.34
N TRP A 187 -6.15 -3.46 -17.13
CA TRP A 187 -5.46 -2.91 -15.96
C TRP A 187 -3.92 -2.96 -15.93
N PRO A 188 -3.18 -3.93 -16.49
CA PRO A 188 -1.72 -3.95 -16.28
C PRO A 188 -1.07 -2.59 -16.50
N GLY A 189 -0.25 -2.17 -15.53
CA GLY A 189 0.57 -0.97 -15.66
C GLY A 189 1.64 -1.14 -16.74
N ALA A 190 2.07 -0.05 -17.34
CA ALA A 190 3.03 -0.03 -18.45
C ALA A 190 2.57 -0.77 -19.73
N LEU A 191 1.39 -1.39 -19.75
CA LEU A 191 0.88 -2.12 -20.92
C LEU A 191 0.46 -1.17 -22.04
N GLY A 192 -0.13 -0.02 -21.68
CA GLY A 192 -0.77 0.87 -22.63
C GLY A 192 0.17 1.45 -23.69
N LYS A 193 1.37 1.84 -23.29
CA LYS A 193 2.36 2.54 -24.12
C LYS A 193 3.81 2.13 -23.89
N SER A 194 4.21 1.75 -22.66
CA SER A 194 5.61 1.65 -22.25
C SER A 194 6.26 0.29 -22.56
N SER A 195 5.52 -0.82 -22.33
CA SER A 195 6.11 -2.16 -22.36
C SER A 195 6.36 -2.67 -23.78
N THR A 196 7.54 -3.27 -23.98
CA THR A 196 7.91 -4.03 -25.19
C THR A 196 7.48 -5.47 -25.11
N HIS A 197 7.39 -6.04 -23.88
CA HIS A 197 7.05 -7.43 -23.62
C HIS A 197 5.97 -7.54 -22.55
N ALA A 198 5.27 -8.67 -22.54
CA ALA A 198 4.34 -9.02 -21.45
C ALA A 198 4.46 -10.50 -21.05
N ILE A 199 4.30 -10.77 -19.77
CA ILE A 199 3.92 -12.12 -19.32
C ILE A 199 2.40 -12.15 -19.32
N VAL A 200 1.81 -13.00 -20.17
CA VAL A 200 0.37 -13.15 -20.32
C VAL A 200 -0.06 -14.48 -19.71
N LEU A 201 -1.08 -14.46 -18.84
CA LEU A 201 -1.72 -15.66 -18.33
C LEU A 201 -2.85 -16.07 -19.27
N ALA A 202 -2.82 -17.33 -19.75
CA ALA A 202 -3.80 -17.89 -20.65
C ALA A 202 -4.12 -19.36 -20.31
N GLN A 203 -5.33 -19.82 -20.68
CA GLN A 203 -5.71 -21.22 -20.58
C GLN A 203 -4.94 -22.02 -21.63
N LEU A 204 -4.15 -22.97 -21.18
CA LEU A 204 -3.42 -23.88 -22.05
C LEU A 204 -4.36 -24.91 -22.63
N VAL A 205 -4.38 -25.03 -23.96
CA VAL A 205 -5.17 -26.05 -24.71
C VAL A 205 -4.23 -26.88 -25.57
N ILE A 206 -4.25 -28.20 -25.41
CA ILE A 206 -3.46 -29.18 -26.21
C ILE A 206 -4.39 -30.24 -26.75
N ALA A 207 -4.43 -30.40 -28.05
CA ALA A 207 -5.31 -31.37 -28.73
C ALA A 207 -6.78 -31.29 -28.24
N GLY A 208 -7.29 -30.08 -28.02
CA GLY A 208 -8.64 -29.80 -27.54
C GLY A 208 -8.85 -29.95 -26.02
N ASN A 209 -7.87 -30.45 -25.27
CA ASN A 209 -7.94 -30.59 -23.82
C ASN A 209 -7.39 -29.37 -23.09
N GLN A 210 -8.07 -28.93 -22.02
CA GLN A 210 -7.62 -27.85 -21.16
C GLN A 210 -6.66 -28.36 -20.08
N HIS A 211 -5.53 -27.69 -19.93
CA HIS A 211 -4.49 -27.96 -18.93
C HIS A 211 -4.33 -26.84 -17.88
N GLY A 212 -5.34 -25.96 -17.77
CA GLY A 212 -5.36 -24.87 -16.82
C GLY A 212 -4.52 -23.66 -17.24
N LEU A 213 -4.36 -22.74 -16.28
CA LEU A 213 -3.74 -21.45 -16.51
C LEU A 213 -2.22 -21.55 -16.52
N GLN A 214 -1.59 -21.08 -17.60
CA GLN A 214 -0.13 -21.01 -17.74
C GLN A 214 0.31 -19.60 -18.11
N ALA A 215 1.60 -19.31 -17.90
CA ALA A 215 2.22 -18.02 -18.19
C ALA A 215 3.04 -18.08 -19.49
N PHE A 216 2.87 -17.07 -20.34
CA PHE A 216 3.53 -16.98 -21.63
C PHE A 216 4.23 -15.61 -21.75
N ILE A 217 5.51 -15.59 -22.15
CA ILE A 217 6.18 -14.35 -22.49
C ILE A 217 5.96 -14.01 -23.97
N ILE A 218 5.46 -12.82 -24.25
CA ILE A 218 5.21 -12.34 -25.61
C ILE A 218 5.88 -10.98 -25.83
N GLN A 219 6.35 -10.75 -27.05
CA GLN A 219 6.75 -9.41 -27.47
C GLN A 219 5.51 -8.66 -27.97
N LEU A 220 5.28 -7.46 -27.41
CA LEU A 220 4.13 -6.61 -27.73
C LEU A 220 4.43 -5.64 -28.87
N ARG A 221 5.65 -5.10 -28.87
CA ARG A 221 6.07 -4.00 -29.76
C ARG A 221 7.43 -4.27 -30.36
N SER A 222 7.63 -3.74 -31.57
CA SER A 222 8.93 -3.67 -32.22
C SER A 222 9.94 -2.96 -31.30
N LEU A 223 11.17 -3.47 -31.26
CA LEU A 223 12.26 -2.81 -30.52
C LEU A 223 12.89 -1.66 -31.33
N ASP A 224 12.59 -1.56 -32.63
CA ASP A 224 13.12 -0.52 -33.49
C ASP A 224 12.29 0.76 -33.44
N ASP A 225 10.96 0.67 -33.61
CA ASP A 225 10.06 1.82 -33.72
C ASP A 225 8.92 1.84 -32.68
N HIS A 226 8.90 0.85 -31.78
CA HIS A 226 7.90 0.71 -30.72
C HIS A 226 6.45 0.50 -31.20
N SER A 227 6.23 0.24 -32.49
CA SER A 227 4.91 -0.09 -33.03
C SER A 227 4.42 -1.46 -32.52
N PRO A 228 3.10 -1.64 -32.28
CA PRO A 228 2.54 -2.96 -31.94
C PRO A 228 2.83 -3.98 -33.04
N LEU A 229 3.17 -5.21 -32.65
CA LEU A 229 3.42 -6.29 -33.60
C LEU A 229 2.10 -6.83 -34.20
N PRO A 230 2.16 -7.49 -35.38
CA PRO A 230 0.97 -8.11 -35.98
C PRO A 230 0.24 -9.05 -35.01
N GLY A 231 -1.08 -9.02 -35.01
CA GLY A 231 -1.92 -9.80 -34.10
C GLY A 231 -2.08 -9.20 -32.69
N ILE A 232 -1.50 -8.02 -32.42
CA ILE A 232 -1.59 -7.33 -31.14
C ILE A 232 -2.32 -6.00 -31.28
N THR A 233 -3.42 -5.85 -30.50
CA THR A 233 -4.05 -4.54 -30.30
C THR A 233 -3.88 -4.15 -28.84
N VAL A 234 -3.24 -3.01 -28.58
CA VAL A 234 -2.87 -2.55 -27.24
C VAL A 234 -3.03 -1.04 -27.11
N GLY A 235 -3.49 -0.57 -25.96
CA GLY A 235 -3.68 0.86 -25.70
C GLY A 235 -3.92 1.17 -24.24
N ASP A 236 -3.96 2.47 -23.91
CA ASP A 236 -4.24 2.98 -22.56
C ASP A 236 -5.74 2.95 -22.26
N ILE A 237 -6.13 2.59 -21.03
CA ILE A 237 -7.55 2.48 -20.60
C ILE A 237 -8.23 3.81 -20.26
N GLY A 238 -7.49 4.93 -20.30
CA GLY A 238 -8.04 6.25 -19.97
C GLY A 238 -7.75 6.73 -18.55
N PRO A 239 -8.38 7.83 -18.13
CA PRO A 239 -8.16 8.43 -16.81
C PRO A 239 -8.71 7.55 -15.68
N LYS A 240 -8.04 7.58 -14.54
CA LYS A 240 -8.35 6.85 -13.31
C LYS A 240 -8.52 7.84 -12.16
N LEU A 241 -8.93 7.34 -11.01
CA LEU A 241 -9.03 8.13 -9.78
C LEU A 241 -7.65 8.70 -9.36
N GLY A 242 -6.61 7.89 -9.43
CA GLY A 242 -5.22 8.24 -9.18
C GLY A 242 -4.27 7.52 -10.13
N LEU A 243 -2.94 7.68 -9.93
CA LEU A 243 -1.88 7.06 -10.73
C LEU A 243 -2.04 7.33 -12.25
N ASN A 244 -2.47 8.54 -12.63
CA ASN A 244 -2.71 8.88 -14.04
C ASN A 244 -1.43 8.97 -14.88
N TYR A 245 -0.29 9.07 -14.24
CA TYR A 245 1.03 8.98 -14.87
C TYR A 245 1.44 7.54 -15.26
N VAL A 246 0.70 6.51 -14.84
CA VAL A 246 0.90 5.12 -15.26
C VAL A 246 -0.06 4.80 -16.40
N ASP A 247 0.46 4.29 -17.50
CA ASP A 247 -0.28 3.83 -18.67
C ASP A 247 -0.85 2.43 -18.46
N ASN A 248 -1.84 2.32 -17.56
CA ASN A 248 -2.60 1.08 -17.45
C ASN A 248 -3.26 0.77 -18.79
N GLY A 249 -3.10 -0.47 -19.26
CA GLY A 249 -3.46 -0.81 -20.63
C GLY A 249 -4.53 -1.88 -20.77
N PHE A 250 -5.01 -2.00 -22.00
CA PHE A 250 -5.75 -3.16 -22.49
C PHE A 250 -4.93 -3.89 -23.56
N LEU A 251 -5.20 -5.20 -23.72
CA LEU A 251 -4.53 -6.03 -24.72
C LEU A 251 -5.52 -7.05 -25.34
N ILE A 252 -5.56 -7.06 -26.66
CA ILE A 252 -6.27 -8.07 -27.47
C ILE A 252 -5.23 -8.83 -28.29
N LEU A 253 -5.31 -10.13 -28.27
CA LEU A 253 -4.49 -11.06 -29.04
C LEU A 253 -5.36 -11.69 -30.11
N THR A 254 -4.94 -11.57 -31.36
CA THR A 254 -5.66 -12.14 -32.52
C THR A 254 -4.77 -13.17 -33.18
N ASN A 255 -4.97 -14.45 -32.80
CA ASN A 255 -4.22 -15.60 -33.32
C ASN A 255 -2.71 -15.38 -33.29
N LEU A 256 -2.19 -14.80 -32.23
CA LEU A 256 -0.77 -14.51 -32.07
C LEU A 256 0.03 -15.80 -31.93
N ARG A 257 0.92 -16.08 -32.87
CA ARG A 257 1.82 -17.23 -32.83
C ARG A 257 3.09 -16.91 -32.10
N ILE A 258 3.48 -17.76 -31.15
CA ILE A 258 4.73 -17.68 -30.41
C ILE A 258 5.40 -19.05 -30.32
N PRO A 259 6.75 -19.11 -30.30
CA PRO A 259 7.46 -20.37 -30.09
C PRO A 259 7.03 -21.09 -28.82
N ARG A 260 7.04 -22.41 -28.83
CA ARG A 260 6.72 -23.25 -27.64
C ARG A 260 7.54 -22.84 -26.42
N GLU A 261 8.81 -22.50 -26.60
CA GLU A 261 9.73 -22.06 -25.55
C GLU A 261 9.35 -20.71 -24.90
N ASN A 262 8.35 -20.01 -25.41
CA ASN A 262 7.81 -18.79 -24.78
C ASN A 262 6.75 -19.07 -23.70
N MET A 263 6.29 -20.32 -23.52
CA MET A 263 5.64 -20.71 -22.29
C MET A 263 6.67 -20.75 -21.16
N LEU A 264 6.40 -20.12 -20.02
CA LEU A 264 7.32 -20.12 -18.88
C LEU A 264 7.29 -21.49 -18.18
N MET A 265 8.39 -22.24 -18.28
CA MET A 265 8.44 -23.68 -17.98
C MET A 265 9.09 -24.01 -16.62
N GLY A 266 9.08 -23.10 -15.67
CA GLY A 266 9.60 -23.37 -14.31
C GLY A 266 8.66 -24.23 -13.45
N ASN A 267 7.35 -24.22 -13.72
CA ASN A 267 6.34 -24.95 -12.94
C ASN A 267 5.60 -26.03 -13.73
N ALA A 268 5.57 -25.94 -15.05
CA ALA A 268 4.98 -26.93 -15.96
C ALA A 268 5.73 -26.87 -17.29
N SER A 269 5.67 -27.93 -18.09
CA SER A 269 6.32 -27.95 -19.41
C SER A 269 5.43 -28.63 -20.46
N VAL A 270 5.65 -28.27 -21.72
CA VAL A 270 5.05 -28.93 -22.89
C VAL A 270 6.18 -29.36 -23.80
N SER A 271 6.21 -30.66 -24.15
CA SER A 271 7.17 -31.22 -25.11
C SER A 271 6.75 -30.93 -26.55
N ARG A 272 7.65 -31.15 -27.51
CA ARG A 272 7.39 -30.95 -28.96
C ARG A 272 6.22 -31.76 -29.49
N ASP A 273 6.01 -32.94 -28.92
CA ASP A 273 4.90 -33.84 -29.26
C ASP A 273 3.60 -33.52 -28.51
N GLY A 274 3.58 -32.38 -27.75
CA GLY A 274 2.39 -31.92 -27.06
C GLY A 274 2.13 -32.58 -25.71
N GLN A 275 3.09 -33.28 -25.12
CA GLN A 275 2.90 -33.86 -23.79
C GLN A 275 3.04 -32.77 -22.72
N PHE A 276 1.97 -32.57 -21.93
CA PHE A 276 1.98 -31.68 -20.77
C PHE A 276 2.49 -32.40 -19.53
N LYS A 277 3.39 -31.74 -18.79
CA LYS A 277 3.92 -32.22 -17.51
C LYS A 277 3.87 -31.13 -16.46
N GLN A 278 3.12 -31.37 -15.38
CA GLN A 278 3.16 -30.53 -14.19
C GLN A 278 4.42 -30.84 -13.39
N LEU A 279 5.25 -29.83 -13.11
CA LEU A 279 6.53 -29.98 -12.40
C LEU A 279 6.39 -29.60 -10.92
N LYS A 280 5.59 -28.58 -10.62
CA LYS A 280 5.33 -28.08 -9.28
C LYS A 280 3.83 -27.88 -9.05
N SER A 281 3.41 -27.74 -7.80
CA SER A 281 2.02 -27.44 -7.46
C SER A 281 1.55 -26.14 -8.13
N ASP A 282 0.31 -26.11 -8.65
CA ASP A 282 -0.33 -24.91 -9.21
C ASP A 282 -0.30 -23.72 -8.23
N LYS A 283 -0.25 -24.00 -6.92
CA LYS A 283 -0.16 -22.97 -5.87
C LYS A 283 1.15 -22.18 -5.91
N THR A 284 2.21 -22.73 -6.52
CA THR A 284 3.48 -22.01 -6.67
C THR A 284 3.35 -20.79 -7.57
N ASN A 285 2.40 -20.77 -8.49
CA ASN A 285 2.11 -19.61 -9.35
C ASN A 285 1.62 -18.40 -8.53
N TYR A 286 1.09 -18.62 -7.32
CA TYR A 286 0.66 -17.53 -6.41
C TYR A 286 1.79 -16.88 -5.60
N SER A 287 3.01 -17.43 -5.64
CA SER A 287 4.14 -16.92 -4.86
C SER A 287 4.50 -15.46 -5.19
N THR A 288 4.35 -15.06 -6.45
CA THR A 288 4.58 -13.67 -6.89
C THR A 288 3.56 -12.71 -6.26
N MET A 289 2.28 -13.10 -6.19
CA MET A 289 1.25 -12.28 -5.55
C MET A 289 1.45 -12.12 -4.05
N MET A 290 1.96 -13.16 -3.36
CA MET A 290 2.29 -13.07 -1.92
C MET A 290 3.40 -12.03 -1.68
N TYR A 291 4.42 -11.99 -2.53
CA TYR A 291 5.49 -11.01 -2.46
C TYR A 291 4.95 -9.57 -2.60
N VAL A 292 4.11 -9.32 -3.60
CA VAL A 292 3.55 -7.97 -3.80
C VAL A 292 2.63 -7.57 -2.65
N ARG A 293 1.89 -8.50 -2.04
CA ARG A 293 1.11 -8.21 -0.81
C ARG A 293 1.98 -7.79 0.36
N VAL A 294 3.18 -8.37 0.51
CA VAL A 294 4.17 -7.90 1.49
C VAL A 294 4.62 -6.47 1.17
N LEU A 295 4.91 -6.16 -0.10
CA LEU A 295 5.27 -4.79 -0.51
C LEU A 295 4.14 -3.78 -0.25
N ILE A 296 2.87 -4.17 -0.45
CA ILE A 296 1.72 -3.28 -0.19
C ILE A 296 1.66 -2.86 1.29
N THR A 297 2.04 -3.73 2.25
CA THR A 297 2.09 -3.30 3.66
C THR A 297 3.13 -2.21 3.89
N LYS A 298 4.27 -2.27 3.18
CA LYS A 298 5.32 -1.26 3.21
C LYS A 298 4.87 0.07 2.58
N TRP A 299 4.15 -0.02 1.46
CA TRP A 299 3.56 1.17 0.83
C TRP A 299 2.48 1.81 1.68
N ALA A 300 1.64 1.00 2.35
CA ALA A 300 0.63 1.49 3.29
C ALA A 300 1.27 2.26 4.45
N PHE A 301 2.38 1.75 5.01
CA PHE A 301 3.18 2.51 5.99
C PHE A 301 3.63 3.86 5.43
N GLY A 302 4.30 3.88 4.27
CA GLY A 302 4.83 5.10 3.68
C GLY A 302 3.76 6.17 3.41
N CYS A 303 2.61 5.76 2.87
CA CYS A 303 1.48 6.66 2.59
C CYS A 303 0.87 7.22 3.89
N LEU A 304 0.64 6.38 4.89
CA LEU A 304 0.04 6.81 6.16
C LEU A 304 1.00 7.67 6.98
N ALA A 305 2.25 7.26 7.10
CA ALA A 305 3.28 7.96 7.86
C ALA A 305 3.53 9.35 7.27
N GLY A 306 3.73 9.46 5.95
CA GLY A 306 3.89 10.74 5.27
C GLY A 306 2.66 11.65 5.43
N SER A 307 1.46 11.08 5.39
CA SER A 307 0.22 11.83 5.62
C SER A 307 0.09 12.33 7.07
N ALA A 308 0.47 11.49 8.04
CA ALA A 308 0.49 11.87 9.46
C ALA A 308 1.51 12.98 9.73
N MET A 309 2.71 12.90 9.12
CA MET A 309 3.73 13.94 9.21
C MET A 309 3.23 15.29 8.71
N ILE A 310 2.60 15.32 7.53
CA ILE A 310 2.01 16.55 6.97
C ILE A 310 0.98 17.15 7.93
N ALA A 311 0.06 16.32 8.40
CA ALA A 311 -1.03 16.76 9.28
C ALA A 311 -0.51 17.24 10.64
N MET A 312 0.51 16.59 11.17
CA MET A 312 1.14 16.95 12.45
C MET A 312 1.85 18.30 12.36
N ARG A 313 2.71 18.48 11.35
CA ARG A 313 3.43 19.77 11.14
C ARG A 313 2.47 20.91 10.94
N TYR A 314 1.44 20.75 10.11
CA TYR A 314 0.43 21.78 9.92
C TYR A 314 -0.32 22.09 11.20
N SER A 315 -0.71 21.08 11.99
CA SER A 315 -1.45 21.28 13.23
C SER A 315 -0.63 21.96 14.33
N ALA A 316 0.69 21.85 14.27
CA ALA A 316 1.61 22.55 15.16
C ALA A 316 1.80 24.02 14.79
N VAL A 317 1.55 24.41 13.54
CA VAL A 317 1.68 25.78 13.04
C VAL A 317 0.35 26.52 13.03
N ARG A 318 -0.73 25.84 12.67
CA ARG A 318 -2.06 26.43 12.53
C ARG A 318 -2.64 26.76 13.89
N ARG A 319 -2.99 28.04 14.12
CA ARG A 319 -3.70 28.52 15.29
C ARG A 319 -5.14 28.83 14.96
N GLN A 320 -6.07 28.44 15.83
CA GLN A 320 -7.50 28.73 15.71
C GLN A 320 -8.18 28.69 17.08
N LEU A 321 -8.96 29.74 17.38
CA LEU A 321 -9.76 29.86 18.59
C LEU A 321 -8.92 29.79 19.88
N TYR A 322 -9.60 29.77 21.01
CA TYR A 322 -9.04 29.88 22.35
C TYR A 322 -9.52 28.71 23.20
N ILE A 323 -8.63 28.09 23.97
CA ILE A 323 -9.03 27.21 25.09
C ILE A 323 -9.37 28.07 26.31
N ASP A 324 -8.51 29.06 26.62
CA ASP A 324 -8.84 30.14 27.55
C ASP A 324 -9.20 31.40 26.75
N PRO A 325 -10.42 31.96 26.91
CA PRO A 325 -10.85 33.15 26.18
C PRO A 325 -9.98 34.41 26.45
N LYS A 326 -9.14 34.37 27.50
CA LYS A 326 -8.24 35.46 27.84
C LYS A 326 -6.82 35.31 27.31
N ALA A 327 -6.51 34.13 26.72
CA ALA A 327 -5.21 33.83 26.15
C ALA A 327 -5.18 34.11 24.63
N GLU A 328 -4.03 33.92 24.02
CA GLU A 328 -3.87 33.93 22.56
C GLU A 328 -4.48 32.71 21.90
N GLU A 329 -4.72 32.77 20.60
CA GLU A 329 -5.13 31.60 19.83
C GLU A 329 -4.14 30.44 20.02
N VAL A 330 -4.66 29.23 20.21
CA VAL A 330 -3.84 28.03 20.44
C VAL A 330 -3.56 27.30 19.12
N GLN A 331 -2.47 26.55 19.10
CA GLN A 331 -2.21 25.58 18.03
C GLN A 331 -3.36 24.58 17.98
N ILE A 332 -3.85 24.25 16.77
CA ILE A 332 -4.93 23.26 16.67
C ILE A 332 -4.50 21.88 17.17
N LEU A 333 -3.20 21.60 17.27
CA LEU A 333 -2.64 20.40 17.87
C LEU A 333 -2.94 20.27 19.37
N ASP A 334 -3.26 21.38 20.08
CA ASP A 334 -3.57 21.38 21.49
C ASP A 334 -5.01 20.96 21.81
N TYR A 335 -5.89 20.94 20.79
CA TYR A 335 -7.24 20.41 20.99
C TYR A 335 -7.23 18.89 21.08
N GLN A 336 -7.81 18.34 22.14
CA GLN A 336 -7.92 16.91 22.37
C GLN A 336 -8.63 16.19 21.20
N THR A 337 -9.63 16.83 20.60
CA THR A 337 -10.34 16.32 19.42
C THR A 337 -9.46 16.26 18.16
N GLN A 338 -8.45 17.10 18.06
CA GLN A 338 -7.45 17.04 16.97
C GLN A 338 -6.45 15.93 17.25
N GLN A 339 -5.95 15.82 18.47
CA GLN A 339 -5.08 14.74 18.94
C GLN A 339 -5.71 13.37 18.70
N TYR A 340 -7.01 13.22 19.00
CA TYR A 340 -7.77 11.98 18.79
C TYR A 340 -7.91 11.57 17.31
N LYS A 341 -7.69 12.49 16.35
CA LYS A 341 -7.62 12.19 14.91
C LYS A 341 -6.20 11.87 14.45
N LEU A 342 -5.20 12.59 14.98
CA LEU A 342 -3.82 12.55 14.48
C LEU A 342 -3.00 11.42 15.12
N PHE A 343 -3.08 11.26 16.45
CA PHE A 343 -2.19 10.34 17.17
C PHE A 343 -2.53 8.87 16.92
N PRO A 344 -3.81 8.44 16.87
CA PRO A 344 -4.11 7.08 16.42
C PRO A 344 -3.67 6.77 14.99
N ALA A 345 -3.69 7.77 14.09
CA ALA A 345 -3.18 7.59 12.73
C ALA A 345 -1.66 7.37 12.72
N LEU A 346 -0.92 8.15 13.49
CA LEU A 346 0.54 7.99 13.64
C LEU A 346 0.88 6.66 14.34
N ALA A 347 0.17 6.29 15.40
CA ALA A 347 0.32 5.02 16.09
C ALA A 347 0.02 3.83 15.15
N SER A 348 -0.99 3.95 14.28
CA SER A 348 -1.30 2.95 13.25
C SER A 348 -0.17 2.84 12.22
N ALA A 349 0.48 3.95 11.84
CA ALA A 349 1.64 3.92 10.96
C ALA A 349 2.78 3.09 11.57
N PHE A 350 3.11 3.27 12.86
CA PHE A 350 4.12 2.47 13.54
C PHE A 350 3.73 0.99 13.63
N ALA A 351 2.46 0.68 13.92
CA ALA A 351 1.98 -0.71 13.92
C ALA A 351 2.12 -1.37 12.55
N ILE A 352 1.79 -0.66 11.47
CA ILE A 352 1.99 -1.13 10.10
C ILE A 352 3.50 -1.27 9.79
N PHE A 353 4.35 -0.36 10.27
CA PHE A 353 5.81 -0.46 10.12
C PHE A 353 6.35 -1.77 10.68
N PHE A 354 6.11 -2.04 11.97
CA PHE A 354 6.59 -3.28 12.61
C PHE A 354 6.02 -4.53 11.94
N THR A 355 4.77 -4.48 11.52
CA THR A 355 4.13 -5.57 10.76
C THR A 355 4.82 -5.79 9.42
N SER A 356 5.11 -4.73 8.66
CA SER A 356 5.79 -4.83 7.38
C SER A 356 7.22 -5.36 7.50
N GLN A 357 7.93 -4.96 8.55
CA GLN A 357 9.28 -5.47 8.85
C GLN A 357 9.25 -6.97 9.17
N LYS A 358 8.35 -7.42 10.06
CA LYS A 358 8.19 -8.83 10.40
C LYS A 358 7.83 -9.67 9.19
N LEU A 359 6.88 -9.22 8.36
CA LEU A 359 6.49 -9.93 7.14
C LEU A 359 7.62 -10.02 6.12
N THR A 360 8.35 -8.92 5.91
CA THR A 360 9.47 -8.88 4.96
C THR A 360 10.59 -9.82 5.40
N SER A 361 10.98 -9.76 6.67
CA SER A 361 12.01 -10.62 7.24
C SER A 361 11.63 -12.10 7.15
N GLY A 362 10.41 -12.45 7.61
CA GLY A 362 9.92 -13.82 7.55
C GLY A 362 9.82 -14.35 6.12
N TYR A 363 9.26 -13.56 5.20
CA TYR A 363 9.15 -13.96 3.79
C TYR A 363 10.53 -14.24 3.17
N ASN A 364 11.53 -13.39 3.42
CA ASN A 364 12.89 -13.57 2.89
C ASN A 364 13.57 -14.79 3.51
N GLN A 365 13.37 -15.04 4.79
CA GLN A 365 13.89 -16.22 5.48
C GLN A 365 13.34 -17.53 4.90
N ASP A 366 12.04 -17.55 4.60
CA ASP A 366 11.36 -18.75 4.13
C ASP A 366 11.31 -18.88 2.60
N LEU A 367 11.85 -17.92 1.87
CA LEU A 367 11.75 -17.83 0.41
C LEU A 367 12.17 -19.11 -0.31
N SER A 368 13.26 -19.76 0.14
CA SER A 368 13.74 -21.01 -0.46
C SER A 368 12.75 -22.17 -0.32
N SER A 369 12.07 -22.28 0.81
CA SER A 369 11.03 -23.29 1.08
C SER A 369 9.75 -23.00 0.30
N LEU A 370 9.37 -21.72 0.21
CA LEU A 370 8.22 -21.27 -0.59
C LEU A 370 8.41 -21.56 -2.09
N ILE A 371 9.62 -21.35 -2.63
CA ILE A 371 9.94 -21.66 -4.04
C ILE A 371 9.95 -23.16 -4.28
N LYS A 372 10.37 -23.98 -3.29
CA LYS A 372 10.30 -25.46 -3.39
C LYS A 372 8.87 -26.00 -3.30
N GLY A 373 7.90 -25.15 -2.92
CA GLY A 373 6.48 -25.51 -2.91
C GLY A 373 6.02 -26.21 -1.64
N ASP A 374 6.58 -25.88 -0.47
CA ASP A 374 6.08 -26.34 0.82
C ASP A 374 4.60 -25.93 0.99
N LYS A 375 3.72 -26.92 1.06
CA LYS A 375 2.27 -26.72 0.99
C LYS A 375 1.70 -26.05 2.25
N GLU A 376 2.24 -26.36 3.43
CA GLU A 376 1.77 -25.79 4.69
C GLU A 376 2.23 -24.34 4.80
N LEU A 377 3.49 -24.10 4.53
CA LEU A 377 4.08 -22.76 4.54
C LEU A 377 3.43 -21.83 3.48
N LEU A 378 3.19 -22.33 2.27
CA LEU A 378 2.45 -21.59 1.23
C LEU A 378 1.02 -21.23 1.68
N ALA A 379 0.32 -22.15 2.37
CA ALA A 379 -1.03 -21.89 2.86
C ALA A 379 -1.03 -20.85 3.99
N GLU A 380 -0.06 -20.89 4.89
CA GLU A 380 0.11 -19.90 5.96
C GLU A 380 0.45 -18.52 5.40
N TYR A 381 1.50 -18.40 4.56
CA TYR A 381 1.87 -17.11 3.96
C TYR A 381 0.76 -16.54 3.08
N HIS A 382 0.02 -17.37 2.34
CA HIS A 382 -1.12 -16.91 1.57
C HIS A 382 -2.19 -16.28 2.48
N SER A 383 -2.48 -16.90 3.63
CA SER A 383 -3.44 -16.39 4.61
C SER A 383 -2.96 -15.11 5.28
N VAL A 384 -1.73 -15.14 5.82
CA VAL A 384 -1.15 -14.00 6.57
C VAL A 384 -0.95 -12.79 5.67
N THR A 385 -0.38 -12.96 4.46
CA THR A 385 -0.18 -11.84 3.54
C THR A 385 -1.49 -11.27 3.02
N SER A 386 -2.54 -12.10 2.85
CA SER A 386 -3.90 -11.64 2.52
C SER A 386 -4.48 -10.78 3.65
N ALA A 387 -4.41 -11.28 4.89
CA ALA A 387 -4.90 -10.58 6.07
C ALA A 387 -4.19 -9.24 6.29
N MET A 388 -2.85 -9.24 6.21
CA MET A 388 -2.04 -8.04 6.50
C MET A 388 -2.16 -7.01 5.38
N LYS A 389 -2.15 -7.41 4.11
CA LYS A 389 -2.42 -6.50 3.00
C LYS A 389 -3.77 -5.82 3.17
N ALA A 390 -4.81 -6.58 3.48
CA ALA A 390 -6.16 -6.06 3.61
C ALA A 390 -6.27 -5.07 4.78
N VAL A 391 -5.86 -5.45 5.99
CA VAL A 391 -6.00 -4.59 7.17
C VAL A 391 -5.11 -3.36 7.09
N CYS A 392 -3.86 -3.47 6.63
CA CYS A 392 -2.96 -2.32 6.51
C CYS A 392 -3.47 -1.29 5.49
N SER A 393 -4.00 -1.74 4.35
CA SER A 393 -4.55 -0.82 3.34
C SER A 393 -5.91 -0.23 3.75
N ASP A 394 -6.77 -0.97 4.47
CA ASP A 394 -8.01 -0.43 5.04
C ASP A 394 -7.69 0.69 6.05
N LEU A 395 -6.84 0.41 7.06
CA LEU A 395 -6.46 1.40 8.07
C LEU A 395 -5.78 2.63 7.47
N MET A 396 -4.87 2.44 6.54
CA MET A 396 -4.22 3.54 5.81
C MET A 396 -5.28 4.44 5.14
N THR A 397 -6.22 3.87 4.41
CA THR A 397 -7.25 4.63 3.67
C THR A 397 -8.14 5.43 4.62
N ASP A 398 -8.62 4.82 5.71
CA ASP A 398 -9.49 5.46 6.68
C ASP A 398 -8.79 6.61 7.40
N HIS A 399 -7.54 6.40 7.81
CA HIS A 399 -6.76 7.43 8.48
C HIS A 399 -6.36 8.57 7.54
N ILE A 400 -5.94 8.33 6.30
CA ILE A 400 -5.62 9.41 5.35
C ILE A 400 -6.86 10.29 5.12
N GLY A 401 -8.05 9.70 4.97
CA GLY A 401 -9.30 10.44 4.89
C GLY A 401 -9.58 11.31 6.13
N THR A 402 -9.28 10.80 7.33
CA THR A 402 -9.40 11.52 8.60
C THR A 402 -8.37 12.64 8.72
N LEU A 403 -7.10 12.37 8.42
CA LEU A 403 -6.00 13.34 8.42
C LEU A 403 -6.31 14.52 7.48
N ARG A 404 -6.76 14.26 6.26
CA ARG A 404 -7.16 15.29 5.30
C ARG A 404 -8.24 16.21 5.87
N ARG A 405 -9.28 15.63 6.47
CA ARG A 405 -10.38 16.40 7.08
C ARG A 405 -9.91 17.23 8.28
N SER A 406 -8.92 16.75 9.03
CA SER A 406 -8.38 17.45 10.20
C SER A 406 -7.67 18.76 9.87
N LEU A 407 -7.29 18.98 8.59
CA LEU A 407 -6.66 20.21 8.11
C LEU A 407 -7.68 21.27 7.62
N GLY A 408 -8.98 21.02 7.77
CA GLY A 408 -10.03 21.92 7.33
C GLY A 408 -10.04 22.15 5.81
N GLY A 409 -10.35 23.36 5.38
CA GLY A 409 -10.41 23.73 3.95
C GLY A 409 -9.07 23.55 3.23
N HIS A 410 -7.94 23.77 3.90
CA HIS A 410 -6.63 23.58 3.29
C HIS A 410 -6.34 22.11 2.96
N GLY A 411 -6.86 21.17 3.73
CA GLY A 411 -6.78 19.74 3.42
C GLY A 411 -7.52 19.32 2.15
N TYR A 412 -8.43 20.15 1.61
CA TYR A 412 -9.14 19.90 0.37
C TYR A 412 -8.35 20.34 -0.87
N MET A 413 -7.36 21.22 -0.70
CA MET A 413 -6.51 21.67 -1.80
C MET A 413 -5.52 20.58 -2.23
N MET A 414 -5.26 20.48 -3.53
CA MET A 414 -4.21 19.59 -4.06
C MET A 414 -2.83 19.94 -3.48
N LEU A 415 -2.58 21.22 -3.21
CA LEU A 415 -1.38 21.71 -2.54
C LEU A 415 -1.14 21.14 -1.13
N SER A 416 -2.16 20.54 -0.51
CA SER A 416 -1.98 19.82 0.76
C SER A 416 -1.08 18.59 0.65
N GLY A 417 -0.87 18.07 -0.55
CA GLY A 417 -0.23 16.78 -0.80
C GLY A 417 -1.12 15.59 -0.43
N LEU A 418 -1.96 15.71 0.61
CA LEU A 418 -2.83 14.62 1.09
C LEU A 418 -3.88 14.18 0.07
N ALA A 419 -4.40 15.11 -0.73
CA ALA A 419 -5.34 14.77 -1.79
C ALA A 419 -4.70 13.82 -2.82
N THR A 420 -3.47 14.10 -3.24
CA THR A 420 -2.73 13.24 -4.19
C THR A 420 -2.40 11.88 -3.57
N VAL A 421 -1.90 11.86 -2.32
CA VAL A 421 -1.60 10.59 -1.62
C VAL A 421 -2.87 9.76 -1.49
N MET A 422 -3.99 10.35 -1.08
CA MET A 422 -5.28 9.67 -0.94
C MET A 422 -5.71 9.05 -2.27
N LEU A 423 -5.76 9.82 -3.36
CA LEU A 423 -6.21 9.33 -4.66
C LEU A 423 -5.31 8.20 -5.19
N ASN A 424 -3.99 8.31 -5.04
CA ASN A 424 -3.06 7.30 -5.50
C ASN A 424 -3.09 6.02 -4.65
N SER A 425 -3.25 6.15 -3.33
CA SER A 425 -3.22 5.01 -2.41
C SER A 425 -4.53 4.23 -2.35
N LEU A 426 -5.67 4.82 -2.76
CA LEU A 426 -6.96 4.13 -2.80
C LEU A 426 -6.95 2.85 -3.64
N THR A 427 -6.06 2.74 -4.61
CA THR A 427 -5.90 1.50 -5.39
C THR A 427 -5.46 0.32 -4.52
N LEU A 428 -4.74 0.55 -3.41
CA LEU A 428 -4.16 -0.51 -2.57
C LEU A 428 -5.21 -1.39 -1.88
N VAL A 429 -6.45 -0.94 -1.72
CA VAL A 429 -7.55 -1.78 -1.19
C VAL A 429 -8.11 -2.76 -2.23
N THR A 430 -7.76 -2.60 -3.51
CA THR A 430 -8.33 -3.35 -4.63
C THR A 430 -7.30 -4.23 -5.34
N VAL A 431 -6.09 -3.71 -5.61
CA VAL A 431 -5.03 -4.46 -6.32
C VAL A 431 -4.51 -5.63 -5.49
N GLU A 432 -4.01 -6.67 -6.18
CA GLU A 432 -3.52 -7.93 -5.59
C GLU A 432 -4.57 -8.67 -4.75
N GLY A 433 -5.83 -8.44 -5.07
CA GLY A 433 -7.03 -8.95 -4.42
C GLY A 433 -7.78 -7.87 -3.64
N GLU A 434 -9.07 -7.71 -3.94
CA GLU A 434 -9.97 -6.83 -3.18
C GLU A 434 -10.05 -7.31 -1.73
N ASN A 435 -10.06 -6.38 -0.78
CA ASN A 435 -9.85 -6.69 0.65
C ASN A 435 -10.91 -7.65 1.22
N THR A 436 -12.19 -7.54 0.82
CA THR A 436 -13.24 -8.46 1.27
C THR A 436 -12.95 -9.89 0.85
N VAL A 437 -12.52 -10.07 -0.41
CA VAL A 437 -12.13 -11.39 -0.93
C VAL A 437 -10.90 -11.94 -0.19
N LEU A 438 -9.93 -11.08 0.14
CA LEU A 438 -8.76 -11.50 0.91
C LEU A 438 -9.12 -11.93 2.32
N TYR A 439 -10.03 -11.22 3.01
CA TYR A 439 -10.56 -11.65 4.30
C TYR A 439 -11.30 -12.99 4.21
N GLN A 440 -12.06 -13.24 3.14
CA GLN A 440 -12.71 -14.56 2.93
C GLN A 440 -11.68 -15.68 2.74
N GLN A 441 -10.59 -15.43 2.01
CA GLN A 441 -9.52 -16.41 1.85
C GLN A 441 -8.81 -16.69 3.17
N THR A 442 -8.56 -15.63 3.96
CA THR A 442 -8.02 -15.75 5.31
C THR A 442 -8.95 -16.57 6.22
N ALA A 443 -10.25 -16.29 6.21
CA ALA A 443 -11.24 -17.03 7.00
C ALA A 443 -11.23 -18.54 6.67
N ARG A 444 -11.11 -18.92 5.39
CA ARG A 444 -11.01 -20.34 5.00
C ARG A 444 -9.82 -21.05 5.64
N HIS A 445 -8.67 -20.39 5.69
CA HIS A 445 -7.50 -20.95 6.36
C HIS A 445 -7.73 -21.05 7.85
N LEU A 446 -8.23 -19.99 8.49
CA LEU A 446 -8.44 -19.90 9.93
C LEU A 446 -9.44 -20.94 10.43
N LEU A 447 -10.56 -21.19 9.72
CA LEU A 447 -11.51 -22.23 10.14
C LEU A 447 -10.90 -23.63 10.11
N LYS A 448 -9.99 -23.92 9.18
CA LYS A 448 -9.23 -25.19 9.18
C LYS A 448 -8.32 -25.27 10.42
N GLN A 449 -7.72 -24.17 10.83
CA GLN A 449 -6.87 -24.15 12.03
C GLN A 449 -7.72 -24.25 13.32
N VAL A 450 -8.90 -23.63 13.38
CA VAL A 450 -9.85 -23.81 14.48
C VAL A 450 -10.24 -25.29 14.62
N ALA A 451 -10.58 -25.97 13.52
CA ALA A 451 -10.91 -27.41 13.55
C ALA A 451 -9.72 -28.26 14.06
N ARG A 452 -8.48 -27.94 13.65
CA ARG A 452 -7.25 -28.60 14.17
C ARG A 452 -7.08 -28.38 15.67
N ALA A 453 -7.24 -27.12 16.14
CA ALA A 453 -7.16 -26.82 17.56
C ALA A 453 -8.21 -27.57 18.37
N MET A 454 -9.46 -27.64 17.90
CA MET A 454 -10.55 -28.36 18.54
C MET A 454 -10.33 -29.89 18.57
N SER A 455 -9.58 -30.44 17.61
CA SER A 455 -9.14 -31.85 17.63
C SER A 455 -7.89 -32.11 18.50
N GLY A 456 -7.44 -31.12 19.28
CA GLY A 456 -6.32 -31.25 20.22
C GLY A 456 -4.94 -31.00 19.60
N SER A 457 -4.84 -30.53 18.35
CA SER A 457 -3.55 -30.18 17.73
C SER A 457 -2.96 -28.91 18.37
N VAL A 458 -1.68 -28.93 18.76
CA VAL A 458 -0.96 -27.74 19.17
C VAL A 458 -0.54 -26.96 17.93
N LEU A 459 -1.01 -25.72 17.85
CA LEU A 459 -0.75 -24.83 16.71
C LEU A 459 0.40 -23.86 17.05
N THR A 460 1.15 -23.48 16.01
CA THR A 460 2.31 -22.58 16.10
C THR A 460 2.14 -21.36 15.18
N GLY A 461 3.09 -20.43 15.19
CA GLY A 461 3.09 -19.26 14.31
C GLY A 461 1.92 -18.31 14.56
N SER A 462 1.34 -17.78 13.50
CA SER A 462 0.30 -16.75 13.54
C SER A 462 -1.04 -17.22 14.15
N VAL A 463 -1.23 -18.52 14.29
CA VAL A 463 -2.45 -19.17 14.80
C VAL A 463 -2.26 -19.84 16.18
N ALA A 464 -1.09 -19.72 16.81
CA ALA A 464 -0.76 -20.33 18.11
C ALA A 464 -1.76 -19.97 19.22
N PHE A 465 -2.37 -18.78 19.18
CA PHE A 465 -3.35 -18.32 20.15
C PHE A 465 -4.60 -19.19 20.23
N LEU A 466 -4.94 -19.92 19.16
CA LEU A 466 -6.08 -20.84 19.14
C LEU A 466 -5.91 -22.02 20.11
N SER A 467 -4.66 -22.42 20.40
CA SER A 467 -4.33 -23.51 21.32
C SER A 467 -4.17 -23.04 22.79
N LYS A 468 -4.18 -21.71 23.05
CA LYS A 468 -4.03 -21.18 24.41
C LYS A 468 -5.33 -21.27 25.21
N ASP A 469 -5.23 -21.49 26.54
CA ASP A 469 -6.31 -21.17 27.46
C ASP A 469 -6.37 -19.65 27.67
N LEU A 470 -7.47 -19.04 27.27
CA LEU A 470 -7.70 -17.59 27.32
C LEU A 470 -8.99 -17.24 28.15
N ASP A 471 -9.57 -18.18 28.85
CA ASP A 471 -10.79 -17.93 29.60
C ASP A 471 -10.51 -17.08 30.84
N ASN A 472 -9.35 -17.28 31.48
CA ASN A 472 -8.92 -16.62 32.71
C ASN A 472 -7.94 -15.43 32.45
N VAL A 473 -8.12 -14.68 31.38
CA VAL A 473 -7.31 -13.46 31.15
C VAL A 473 -7.69 -12.40 32.18
N PRO A 474 -6.71 -11.78 32.87
CA PRO A 474 -6.99 -10.70 33.85
C PRO A 474 -7.76 -9.54 33.21
N GLN A 475 -8.46 -8.81 34.05
CA GLN A 475 -9.37 -7.73 33.65
C GLN A 475 -8.63 -6.39 33.57
N LEU A 476 -9.16 -5.41 32.80
CA LEU A 476 -8.62 -4.04 32.70
C LEU A 476 -9.27 -3.14 33.78
N GLU A 477 -8.86 -3.30 35.04
CA GLU A 477 -9.46 -2.57 36.17
C GLU A 477 -8.87 -1.17 36.35
N THR A 478 -7.60 -1.01 36.01
CA THR A 478 -6.83 0.23 36.21
C THR A 478 -6.24 0.77 34.95
N PRO A 479 -5.84 2.08 34.88
CA PRO A 479 -5.07 2.62 33.78
C PRO A 479 -3.74 1.88 33.53
N GLU A 480 -3.12 1.33 34.60
CA GLU A 480 -1.88 0.55 34.50
C GLU A 480 -2.13 -0.76 33.77
N ASP A 481 -3.25 -1.43 34.00
CA ASP A 481 -3.65 -2.63 33.25
C ASP A 481 -3.83 -2.30 31.76
N CYS A 482 -4.46 -1.17 31.44
CA CYS A 482 -4.62 -0.69 30.08
C CYS A 482 -3.28 -0.36 29.38
N ARG A 483 -2.25 0.03 30.15
CA ARG A 483 -0.90 0.28 29.65
C ARG A 483 -0.07 -1.00 29.50
N ASN A 484 -0.49 -2.09 30.11
CA ASN A 484 0.13 -3.40 29.94
C ASN A 484 -0.28 -3.98 28.57
N VAL A 485 0.51 -3.67 27.55
CA VAL A 485 0.24 -4.09 26.15
C VAL A 485 0.17 -5.60 25.98
N HIS A 486 0.85 -6.38 26.86
CA HIS A 486 0.76 -7.85 26.84
C HIS A 486 -0.57 -8.35 27.36
N LEU A 487 -1.14 -7.72 28.40
CA LEU A 487 -2.47 -8.02 28.89
C LEU A 487 -3.52 -7.66 27.83
N VAL A 488 -3.42 -6.47 27.24
CA VAL A 488 -4.32 -6.05 26.16
C VAL A 488 -4.22 -7.02 24.97
N LEU A 489 -3.01 -7.47 24.60
CA LEU A 489 -2.81 -8.46 23.53
C LEU A 489 -3.53 -9.79 23.84
N GLN A 490 -3.54 -10.25 25.11
CA GLN A 490 -4.28 -11.47 25.49
C GLN A 490 -5.80 -11.29 25.31
N LEU A 491 -6.34 -10.10 25.55
CA LEU A 491 -7.75 -9.79 25.30
C LEU A 491 -8.07 -9.82 23.77
N TYR A 492 -7.18 -9.33 22.94
CA TYR A 492 -7.30 -9.47 21.49
C TYR A 492 -7.25 -10.95 21.04
N GLN A 493 -6.37 -11.77 21.65
CA GLN A 493 -6.31 -13.22 21.40
C GLN A 493 -7.61 -13.91 21.80
N LYS A 494 -8.16 -13.57 22.97
CA LYS A 494 -9.45 -14.09 23.48
C LYS A 494 -10.59 -13.73 22.52
N MET A 495 -10.69 -12.44 22.18
CA MET A 495 -11.70 -11.93 21.27
C MET A 495 -11.62 -12.63 19.90
N ALA A 496 -10.45 -12.67 19.26
CA ALA A 496 -10.28 -13.29 17.94
C ALA A 496 -10.58 -14.80 17.98
N LYS A 497 -10.12 -15.52 19.00
CA LYS A 497 -10.41 -16.95 19.17
C LYS A 497 -11.91 -17.22 19.26
N ARG A 498 -12.63 -16.48 20.11
CA ARG A 498 -14.07 -16.66 20.29
C ARG A 498 -14.88 -16.32 19.05
N VAL A 499 -14.54 -15.23 18.34
CA VAL A 499 -15.20 -14.85 17.08
C VAL A 499 -14.98 -15.91 15.98
N LEU A 500 -13.76 -16.46 15.89
CA LEU A 500 -13.44 -17.51 14.91
C LEU A 500 -14.19 -18.81 15.22
N ILE A 501 -14.26 -19.23 16.48
CA ILE A 501 -15.05 -20.39 16.90
C ILE A 501 -16.53 -20.18 16.59
N GLN A 502 -17.09 -19.01 16.92
CA GLN A 502 -18.49 -18.68 16.64
C GLN A 502 -18.78 -18.75 15.11
N ALA A 503 -17.90 -18.16 14.29
CA ALA A 503 -18.06 -18.21 12.84
C ALA A 503 -18.00 -19.64 12.29
N GLY A 504 -17.09 -20.47 12.81
CA GLY A 504 -16.99 -21.88 12.46
C GLY A 504 -18.21 -22.69 12.88
N THR A 505 -18.74 -22.43 14.06
CA THR A 505 -19.96 -23.08 14.57
C THR A 505 -21.17 -22.78 13.70
N LEU A 506 -21.34 -21.54 13.24
CA LEU A 506 -22.45 -21.17 12.35
C LEU A 506 -22.40 -21.92 11.03
N VAL A 507 -21.22 -21.97 10.37
CA VAL A 507 -21.03 -22.74 9.14
C VAL A 507 -21.32 -24.22 9.38
N GLN A 508 -20.79 -24.79 10.47
CA GLN A 508 -21.01 -26.21 10.81
C GLN A 508 -22.47 -26.53 11.09
N THR A 509 -23.19 -25.63 11.77
CA THR A 509 -24.62 -25.77 12.04
C THR A 509 -25.43 -25.84 10.73
N ASP A 510 -25.14 -24.93 9.78
CA ASP A 510 -25.80 -24.93 8.49
C ASP A 510 -25.52 -26.22 7.68
N LEU A 511 -24.29 -26.73 7.71
CA LEU A 511 -23.93 -28.02 7.10
C LEU A 511 -24.68 -29.18 7.75
N MET A 512 -24.79 -29.21 9.08
CA MET A 512 -25.54 -30.25 9.82
C MET A 512 -27.05 -30.19 9.52
N GLN A 513 -27.58 -29.02 9.19
CA GLN A 513 -28.97 -28.82 8.76
C GLN A 513 -29.19 -29.24 7.29
N GLY A 514 -28.15 -29.71 6.60
CA GLY A 514 -28.20 -30.19 5.25
C GLY A 514 -28.00 -29.14 4.15
N LEU A 515 -27.58 -27.93 4.49
CA LEU A 515 -27.20 -26.94 3.47
C LEU A 515 -25.96 -27.44 2.73
N PRO A 516 -25.92 -27.33 1.39
CA PRO A 516 -24.69 -27.53 0.62
C PRO A 516 -23.57 -26.62 1.09
N GLU A 517 -22.31 -27.08 1.03
CA GLU A 517 -21.15 -26.33 1.52
C GLU A 517 -21.09 -24.90 0.95
N HIS A 518 -21.29 -24.74 -0.34
CA HIS A 518 -21.23 -23.43 -1.00
C HIS A 518 -22.35 -22.47 -0.52
N GLU A 519 -23.51 -22.98 -0.18
CA GLU A 519 -24.62 -22.18 0.37
C GLU A 519 -24.36 -21.80 1.83
N ALA A 520 -23.87 -22.74 2.66
CA ALA A 520 -23.46 -22.48 4.04
C ALA A 520 -22.37 -21.41 4.10
N TRP A 521 -21.37 -21.49 3.21
CA TRP A 521 -20.33 -20.46 3.10
C TRP A 521 -20.90 -19.11 2.67
N ASN A 522 -21.74 -19.07 1.63
CA ASN A 522 -22.32 -17.83 1.13
C ASN A 522 -23.20 -17.14 2.21
N LYS A 523 -24.01 -17.91 2.92
CA LYS A 523 -24.88 -17.41 4.00
C LYS A 523 -24.09 -16.75 5.14
N ASN A 524 -22.90 -17.29 5.44
CA ASN A 524 -22.07 -16.84 6.56
C ASN A 524 -20.92 -15.88 6.19
N GLN A 525 -20.82 -15.43 4.93
CA GLN A 525 -19.68 -14.62 4.43
C GLN A 525 -19.40 -13.37 5.28
N VAL A 526 -20.43 -12.65 5.71
CA VAL A 526 -20.26 -11.41 6.53
C VAL A 526 -19.62 -11.76 7.86
N THR A 527 -20.07 -12.82 8.52
CA THR A 527 -19.50 -13.27 9.80
C THR A 527 -18.06 -13.79 9.63
N LEU A 528 -17.78 -14.48 8.54
CA LEU A 528 -16.44 -14.95 8.21
C LEU A 528 -15.47 -13.81 7.95
N VAL A 529 -15.89 -12.76 7.23
CA VAL A 529 -15.09 -11.55 7.01
C VAL A 529 -14.83 -10.82 8.34
N ARG A 530 -15.86 -10.72 9.22
CA ARG A 530 -15.71 -10.13 10.57
C ARG A 530 -14.68 -10.88 11.40
N ALA A 531 -14.69 -12.21 11.35
CA ALA A 531 -13.72 -13.04 12.07
C ALA A 531 -12.30 -12.89 11.53
N ALA A 532 -12.15 -12.81 10.20
CA ALA A 532 -10.85 -12.55 9.57
C ALA A 532 -10.31 -11.14 9.89
N LYS A 533 -11.18 -10.13 9.97
CA LYS A 533 -10.80 -8.76 10.41
C LYS A 533 -10.34 -8.75 11.87
N ALA A 534 -11.02 -9.47 12.75
CA ALA A 534 -10.63 -9.62 14.15
C ALA A 534 -9.22 -10.26 14.28
N TYR A 535 -8.97 -11.34 13.55
CA TYR A 535 -7.64 -11.94 13.46
C TYR A 535 -6.59 -10.99 12.91
N SER A 536 -6.92 -10.26 11.83
CA SER A 536 -5.96 -9.33 11.20
C SER A 536 -5.55 -8.21 12.14
N LEU A 537 -6.51 -7.68 12.92
CA LEU A 537 -6.24 -6.65 13.91
C LEU A 537 -5.40 -7.21 15.08
N LEU A 538 -5.68 -8.45 15.55
CA LEU A 538 -4.82 -9.14 16.52
C LEU A 538 -3.38 -9.21 16.02
N GLN A 539 -3.15 -9.58 14.75
CA GLN A 539 -1.79 -9.69 14.20
C GLN A 539 -1.06 -8.34 14.17
N LEU A 540 -1.77 -7.24 13.84
CA LEU A 540 -1.19 -5.89 13.92
C LEU A 540 -0.78 -5.51 15.35
N VAL A 541 -1.65 -5.76 16.33
CA VAL A 541 -1.34 -5.50 17.75
C VAL A 541 -0.15 -6.33 18.19
N GLN A 542 -0.12 -7.61 17.84
CA GLN A 542 0.99 -8.51 18.19
C GLN A 542 2.32 -8.05 17.58
N CYS A 543 2.33 -7.73 16.27
CA CYS A 543 3.56 -7.24 15.60
C CYS A 543 4.05 -5.92 16.21
N ASN A 544 3.13 -5.03 16.59
CA ASN A 544 3.47 -3.76 17.21
C ASN A 544 4.08 -3.96 18.62
N VAL A 545 3.48 -4.80 19.46
CA VAL A 545 4.01 -5.15 20.79
C VAL A 545 5.40 -5.78 20.65
N GLU A 546 5.55 -6.81 19.83
CA GLU A 546 6.83 -7.49 19.59
C GLU A 546 7.90 -6.53 19.07
N GLY A 547 7.53 -5.61 18.14
CA GLY A 547 8.44 -4.62 17.58
C GLY A 547 8.96 -3.64 18.63
N VAL A 548 8.08 -3.11 19.50
CA VAL A 548 8.48 -2.22 20.59
C VAL A 548 9.31 -2.97 21.65
N ASP A 549 8.96 -4.21 21.99
CA ASP A 549 9.75 -5.01 22.93
C ASP A 549 11.17 -5.29 22.41
N HIS A 550 11.31 -5.56 21.11
CA HIS A 550 12.63 -5.77 20.51
C HIS A 550 13.54 -4.54 20.67
N LEU A 551 12.98 -3.34 20.63
CA LEU A 551 13.73 -2.09 20.80
C LEU A 551 14.18 -1.82 22.23
N ARG A 552 13.59 -2.49 23.26
CA ARG A 552 13.99 -2.28 24.68
C ARG A 552 15.47 -2.54 24.96
N THR A 553 16.12 -3.38 24.16
CA THR A 553 17.53 -3.73 24.33
C THR A 553 18.48 -2.93 23.43
N SER A 554 17.95 -2.20 22.46
CA SER A 554 18.76 -1.56 21.40
C SER A 554 18.52 -0.05 21.24
N ALA A 555 17.43 0.49 21.81
CA ALA A 555 17.09 1.89 21.69
C ALA A 555 17.12 2.61 23.06
N SER A 556 17.20 3.95 22.99
CA SER A 556 17.20 4.78 24.20
C SER A 556 15.89 4.66 24.99
N PRO A 557 15.93 4.76 26.35
CA PRO A 557 14.72 4.63 27.18
C PRO A 557 13.62 5.65 26.80
N GLY A 558 13.99 6.89 26.45
CA GLY A 558 13.05 7.91 26.03
C GLY A 558 12.28 7.53 24.77
N LEU A 559 12.99 7.02 23.76
CA LEU A 559 12.38 6.55 22.51
C LEU A 559 11.48 5.34 22.74
N VAL A 560 11.95 4.36 23.50
CA VAL A 560 11.12 3.17 23.87
C VAL A 560 9.85 3.59 24.57
N ALA A 561 9.92 4.54 25.51
CA ALA A 561 8.76 5.06 26.22
C ALA A 561 7.78 5.77 25.27
N ALA A 562 8.26 6.57 24.34
CA ALA A 562 7.43 7.26 23.33
C ALA A 562 6.71 6.26 22.41
N LEU A 563 7.42 5.27 21.89
CA LEU A 563 6.85 4.22 21.04
C LEU A 563 5.91 3.30 21.82
N HIS A 564 6.19 3.03 23.10
CA HIS A 564 5.29 2.26 23.96
C HIS A 564 3.95 2.99 24.18
N ARG A 565 3.96 4.32 24.40
CA ARG A 565 2.72 5.13 24.46
C ARG A 565 1.91 5.03 23.16
N CYS A 566 2.58 5.09 22.01
CA CYS A 566 1.93 4.88 20.71
C CYS A 566 1.36 3.46 20.56
N CYS A 567 2.08 2.45 21.04
CA CYS A 567 1.61 1.04 21.03
C CYS A 567 0.38 0.86 21.89
N CYS A 568 0.37 1.41 23.13
CA CYS A 568 -0.79 1.42 24.00
C CYS A 568 -1.98 2.12 23.33
N LEU A 569 -1.76 3.33 22.78
CA LEU A 569 -2.81 4.09 22.10
C LEU A 569 -3.41 3.31 20.94
N PHE A 570 -2.59 2.69 20.10
CA PHE A 570 -3.04 1.85 18.98
C PHE A 570 -3.96 0.72 19.48
N ALA A 571 -3.50 -0.03 20.47
CA ALA A 571 -4.25 -1.17 20.99
C ALA A 571 -5.57 -0.74 21.64
N LEU A 572 -5.58 0.30 22.48
CA LEU A 572 -6.79 0.76 23.15
C LEU A 572 -7.78 1.42 22.19
N TYR A 573 -7.30 2.23 21.25
CA TYR A 573 -8.14 2.88 20.24
C TYR A 573 -8.93 1.87 19.40
N TYR A 574 -8.26 0.81 18.91
CA TYR A 574 -8.96 -0.22 18.15
C TYR A 574 -9.81 -1.14 19.02
N LEU A 575 -9.47 -1.33 20.29
CA LEU A 575 -10.36 -1.99 21.26
C LEU A 575 -11.64 -1.18 21.44
N ASN A 576 -11.54 0.13 21.67
CA ASN A 576 -12.67 1.02 21.85
C ASN A 576 -13.57 1.11 20.60
N ILE A 577 -12.99 1.25 19.39
CA ILE A 577 -13.77 1.24 18.15
C ILE A 577 -14.51 -0.09 17.94
N ASN A 578 -13.92 -1.21 18.35
CA ASN A 578 -14.50 -2.54 18.24
C ASN A 578 -15.14 -3.02 19.55
N ALA A 579 -15.50 -2.11 20.46
CA ALA A 579 -16.02 -2.42 21.79
C ALA A 579 -17.14 -3.46 21.78
N GLY A 580 -18.09 -3.35 20.83
CA GLY A 580 -19.16 -4.33 20.68
C GLY A 580 -18.67 -5.76 20.45
N LEU A 581 -17.55 -5.94 19.77
CA LEU A 581 -16.95 -7.25 19.50
C LEU A 581 -16.28 -7.82 20.76
N PHE A 582 -15.55 -6.97 21.50
CA PHE A 582 -14.93 -7.36 22.77
C PHE A 582 -15.95 -7.70 23.85
N MET A 583 -17.05 -6.94 23.95
CA MET A 583 -18.16 -7.25 24.87
C MET A 583 -18.87 -8.54 24.47
N GLN A 584 -19.19 -8.74 23.19
CA GLN A 584 -19.86 -9.95 22.69
C GLN A 584 -19.04 -11.22 22.98
N THR A 585 -17.74 -11.10 23.14
CA THR A 585 -16.82 -12.20 23.41
C THR A 585 -16.39 -12.27 24.88
N ASP A 586 -17.05 -11.57 25.77
CA ASP A 586 -16.70 -11.45 27.21
C ASP A 586 -15.21 -11.17 27.44
N SER A 587 -14.62 -10.40 26.53
CA SER A 587 -13.21 -10.02 26.63
C SER A 587 -13.03 -8.73 27.42
N VAL A 588 -14.04 -7.84 27.39
CA VAL A 588 -14.08 -6.58 28.15
C VAL A 588 -15.50 -6.28 28.55
N SER A 589 -15.70 -5.80 29.79
CA SER A 589 -17.00 -5.34 30.33
C SER A 589 -17.26 -3.85 29.97
N PRO A 590 -18.51 -3.37 30.10
CA PRO A 590 -18.81 -1.94 29.92
C PRO A 590 -18.02 -1.03 30.88
N SER A 591 -17.83 -1.39 32.16
CA SER A 591 -17.02 -0.59 33.11
C SER A 591 -15.56 -0.52 32.74
N GLN A 592 -14.99 -1.58 32.19
CA GLN A 592 -13.61 -1.61 31.69
C GLN A 592 -13.42 -0.75 30.46
N LEU A 593 -14.45 -0.61 29.60
CA LEU A 593 -14.40 0.32 28.48
C LEU A 593 -14.29 1.78 28.93
N ASP A 594 -14.86 2.14 30.06
CA ASP A 594 -14.70 3.48 30.60
C ASP A 594 -13.25 3.71 31.10
N THR A 595 -12.62 2.70 31.70
CA THR A 595 -11.18 2.73 32.04
C THR A 595 -10.31 2.86 30.76
N VAL A 596 -10.62 2.09 29.73
CA VAL A 596 -9.94 2.17 28.42
C VAL A 596 -10.04 3.58 27.85
N ARG A 597 -11.24 4.17 27.77
CA ARG A 597 -11.46 5.52 27.24
C ARG A 597 -10.74 6.60 28.04
N ALA A 598 -10.78 6.50 29.37
CA ALA A 598 -10.04 7.42 30.23
C ALA A 598 -8.53 7.35 29.99
N THR A 599 -8.00 6.12 29.83
CA THR A 599 -6.57 5.91 29.53
C THR A 599 -6.19 6.41 28.14
N GLU A 600 -7.04 6.23 27.13
CA GLU A 600 -6.84 6.84 25.81
C GLU A 600 -6.64 8.37 25.90
N MET A 601 -7.53 9.05 26.65
CA MET A 601 -7.43 10.51 26.80
C MET A 601 -6.15 10.94 27.53
N GLN A 602 -5.68 10.18 28.49
CA GLN A 602 -4.40 10.41 29.14
C GLN A 602 -3.23 10.22 28.17
N LEU A 603 -3.24 9.14 27.38
CA LEU A 603 -2.20 8.87 26.39
C LEU A 603 -2.10 9.97 25.33
N LEU A 604 -3.23 10.59 24.92
CA LEU A 604 -3.18 11.74 24.00
C LEU A 604 -2.35 12.88 24.61
N SER A 605 -2.59 13.20 25.89
CA SER A 605 -1.84 14.26 26.60
C SER A 605 -0.36 13.91 26.77
N GLU A 606 -0.03 12.66 27.00
CA GLU A 606 1.34 12.16 27.18
C GLU A 606 2.13 12.09 25.86
N ILE A 607 1.47 11.82 24.73
CA ILE A 607 2.09 11.81 23.40
C ILE A 607 2.27 13.23 22.87
N ARG A 608 1.43 14.18 23.29
CA ARG A 608 1.42 15.54 22.76
C ARG A 608 2.81 16.21 22.70
N PRO A 609 3.67 16.16 23.73
CA PRO A 609 5.01 16.76 23.66
C PRO A 609 5.93 16.14 22.60
N ASP A 610 5.78 14.86 22.31
CA ASP A 610 6.60 14.10 21.38
C ASP A 610 6.00 14.03 19.97
N ALA A 611 4.78 14.52 19.76
CA ALA A 611 3.98 14.26 18.57
C ALA A 611 4.68 14.73 17.27
N VAL A 612 5.27 15.93 17.27
CA VAL A 612 6.01 16.46 16.11
C VAL A 612 7.30 15.69 15.90
N ALA A 613 8.02 15.35 16.96
CA ALA A 613 9.27 14.59 16.89
C ALA A 613 9.06 13.19 16.31
N LEU A 614 8.00 12.48 16.75
CA LEU A 614 7.58 11.17 16.21
C LEU A 614 7.25 11.26 14.72
N ALA A 615 6.58 12.33 14.30
CA ALA A 615 6.25 12.58 12.91
C ALA A 615 7.47 12.97 12.07
N ASP A 616 8.36 13.82 12.59
CA ASP A 616 9.57 14.27 11.90
C ASP A 616 10.57 13.13 11.67
N ALA A 617 10.58 12.10 12.52
CA ALA A 617 11.43 10.93 12.35
C ALA A 617 11.15 10.13 11.04
N ILE A 618 10.00 10.33 10.40
CA ILE A 618 9.68 9.76 9.09
C ILE A 618 10.60 10.30 8.02
N ASP A 619 11.10 11.52 8.20
CA ASP A 619 12.18 12.17 7.46
C ASP A 619 12.00 12.14 5.93
N LEU A 620 10.77 12.45 5.47
CA LEU A 620 10.51 12.66 4.06
C LEU A 620 10.85 14.11 3.68
N PRO A 621 11.62 14.33 2.61
CA PRO A 621 11.93 15.69 2.13
C PRO A 621 10.67 16.37 1.59
N ASP A 622 10.61 17.71 1.67
CA ASP A 622 9.48 18.52 1.19
C ASP A 622 9.13 18.21 -0.28
N ALA A 623 10.14 17.99 -1.12
CA ALA A 623 9.95 17.58 -2.51
C ALA A 623 9.33 16.17 -2.63
N GLY A 624 9.60 15.27 -1.69
CA GLY A 624 9.06 13.91 -1.69
C GLY A 624 7.56 13.88 -1.36
N HIS A 625 7.10 14.59 -0.34
CA HIS A 625 5.69 14.60 0.05
C HIS A 625 4.84 15.64 -0.72
N LYS A 626 5.46 16.56 -1.46
CA LYS A 626 4.80 17.54 -2.36
C LYS A 626 3.70 18.39 -1.69
N SER A 627 3.82 18.64 -0.39
CA SER A 627 2.84 19.36 0.40
C SER A 627 3.39 20.72 0.84
N VAL A 628 2.63 21.77 0.61
CA VAL A 628 2.94 23.09 1.19
C VAL A 628 2.56 23.18 2.67
N LEU A 629 1.67 22.29 3.15
CA LEU A 629 1.23 22.27 4.54
C LEU A 629 2.20 21.51 5.45
N GLY A 630 2.91 20.51 4.90
CA GLY A 630 3.85 19.67 5.64
C GLY A 630 5.30 20.12 5.54
N CYS A 631 5.58 21.32 5.05
CA CYS A 631 6.96 21.80 4.86
C CYS A 631 7.73 21.80 6.19
N TYR A 632 9.01 21.41 6.09
CA TYR A 632 9.87 21.22 7.27
C TYR A 632 10.12 22.53 8.04
N ASP A 633 10.16 23.65 7.34
CA ASP A 633 10.34 24.97 7.94
C ASP A 633 9.05 25.54 8.59
N GLY A 634 7.89 24.96 8.32
CA GLY A 634 6.59 25.41 8.85
C GLY A 634 6.05 26.70 8.25
N ASN A 635 6.66 27.26 7.21
CA ASN A 635 6.22 28.51 6.55
C ASN A 635 5.08 28.24 5.56
N VAL A 636 3.98 27.69 6.05
CA VAL A 636 2.86 27.17 5.24
C VAL A 636 2.11 28.28 4.50
N TYR A 637 1.94 29.46 5.10
CA TYR A 637 1.16 30.55 4.51
C TYR A 637 1.89 31.22 3.35
N GLU A 638 3.17 31.45 3.51
CA GLU A 638 4.06 32.01 2.48
C GLU A 638 4.14 31.07 1.29
N ARG A 639 4.30 29.77 1.53
CA ARG A 639 4.33 28.74 0.49
C ARG A 639 2.98 28.59 -0.22
N MET A 640 1.86 28.69 0.50
CA MET A 640 0.51 28.70 -0.12
C MET A 640 0.32 29.91 -1.03
N TYR A 641 0.75 31.11 -0.56
CA TYR A 641 0.65 32.32 -1.35
C TYR A 641 1.55 32.26 -2.60
N ALA A 642 2.79 31.83 -2.44
CA ALA A 642 3.72 31.64 -3.56
C ALA A 642 3.17 30.64 -4.60
N ALA A 643 2.58 29.52 -4.15
CA ALA A 643 1.94 28.55 -5.03
C ALA A 643 0.73 29.16 -5.76
N ALA A 644 -0.11 29.95 -5.07
CA ALA A 644 -1.25 30.62 -5.69
C ALA A 644 -0.82 31.64 -6.75
N LEU A 645 0.28 32.37 -6.53
CA LEU A 645 0.85 33.26 -7.56
C LEU A 645 1.35 32.51 -8.80
N GLY A 646 1.82 31.26 -8.62
CA GLY A 646 2.26 30.38 -9.69
C GLY A 646 1.12 29.73 -10.48
N GLU A 647 -0.14 29.84 -9.99
CA GLU A 647 -1.31 29.23 -10.67
C GLU A 647 -1.47 29.78 -12.10
N PRO A 648 -1.58 28.90 -13.15
CA PRO A 648 -1.68 29.34 -14.54
C PRO A 648 -2.81 30.35 -14.82
N MET A 649 -3.95 30.26 -14.12
CA MET A 649 -5.06 31.21 -14.28
C MET A 649 -4.69 32.63 -13.82
N ASN A 650 -3.73 32.76 -12.90
CA ASN A 650 -3.27 34.04 -12.36
C ASN A 650 -2.20 34.73 -13.23
N LYS A 651 -1.80 34.14 -14.38
CA LYS A 651 -0.89 34.77 -15.35
C LYS A 651 -1.47 36.05 -15.98
N SER A 652 -2.80 36.20 -15.97
CA SER A 652 -3.47 37.42 -16.41
C SER A 652 -4.45 37.89 -15.33
N GLN A 653 -4.60 39.25 -15.19
CA GLN A 653 -5.56 39.81 -14.25
C GLN A 653 -7.01 39.54 -14.64
N VAL A 654 -7.28 39.40 -15.93
CA VAL A 654 -8.61 39.10 -16.47
C VAL A 654 -8.54 37.87 -17.34
N HIS A 655 -9.21 36.79 -16.91
CA HIS A 655 -9.26 35.55 -17.70
C HIS A 655 -10.07 35.79 -18.99
N PRO A 656 -9.65 35.26 -20.15
CA PRO A 656 -10.34 35.44 -21.45
C PRO A 656 -11.83 35.09 -21.43
N SER A 657 -12.25 34.14 -20.60
CA SER A 657 -13.67 33.75 -20.43
C SER A 657 -14.54 34.90 -19.98
N TYR A 658 -14.01 35.92 -19.29
CA TYR A 658 -14.77 37.11 -18.96
C TYR A 658 -15.28 37.80 -20.20
N TYR A 659 -14.40 38.08 -21.16
CA TYR A 659 -14.77 38.75 -22.41
C TYR A 659 -15.70 37.89 -23.27
N LYS A 660 -15.44 36.59 -23.29
CA LYS A 660 -16.15 35.61 -24.15
C LYS A 660 -17.58 35.33 -23.64
N HIS A 661 -17.76 35.26 -22.30
CA HIS A 661 -19.01 34.78 -21.71
C HIS A 661 -19.58 35.73 -20.68
N LEU A 662 -18.82 36.15 -19.63
CA LEU A 662 -19.40 36.85 -18.48
C LEU A 662 -19.76 38.31 -18.75
N ARG A 663 -18.97 38.99 -19.60
CA ARG A 663 -19.16 40.43 -19.88
C ARG A 663 -20.55 40.76 -20.41
N GLY A 664 -21.09 39.93 -21.31
CA GLY A 664 -22.45 40.10 -21.87
C GLY A 664 -23.52 39.96 -20.80
N MET A 665 -23.38 38.98 -19.94
CA MET A 665 -24.31 38.72 -18.85
C MET A 665 -24.28 39.84 -17.78
N ILE A 666 -23.08 40.28 -17.34
CA ILE A 666 -22.94 41.29 -16.27
C ILE A 666 -23.45 42.66 -16.70
N LYS A 667 -23.22 43.07 -17.94
CA LYS A 667 -23.63 44.38 -18.44
C LYS A 667 -25.09 44.49 -18.77
N GLY A 668 -25.90 43.44 -18.53
CA GLY A 668 -27.34 43.45 -18.84
C GLY A 668 -27.60 43.70 -20.32
N SER A 669 -26.64 43.43 -21.20
CA SER A 669 -26.77 43.57 -22.63
C SER A 669 -27.69 42.48 -23.19
N THR A 670 -28.93 42.53 -22.81
CA THR A 670 -30.07 41.93 -23.55
C THR A 670 -30.32 42.64 -24.86
N SER A 671 -29.46 43.51 -25.30
CA SER A 671 -29.59 44.18 -26.57
C SER A 671 -28.50 43.71 -27.52
N LYS A 672 -28.97 42.94 -28.50
CA LYS A 672 -28.27 42.57 -29.73
C LYS A 672 -27.35 41.36 -29.64
N LEU A 673 -27.96 40.22 -29.54
CA LEU A 673 -27.59 39.12 -30.40
C LEU A 673 -28.37 39.22 -31.71
#